data_ff297512713f0e6c2e98069be00e016b
#
_entry.id   ff297512713f0e6c2e98069be00e016b
#
_cell.length_a   1.000
_cell.length_b   1.000
_cell.length_c   1.000
_cell.angle_alpha   90.00
_cell.angle_beta   90.00
_cell.angle_gamma   90.00
#
_symmetry.space_group_name_H-M   'P 1'
#
loop_
_entity.id
_entity.type
_entity.pdbx_description
1 polymer ?
#
loop_
_entity_poly.entity_id
_entity_poly.type
_entity_poly.pdbx_seq_one_letter_code
_entity_poly.pdbx_strand_id
1 'polypeptide(L)'
;MMIERALTRSLRLMFAGSLAVGMHAAVAQTDDAPIQRVEVTGSSIKRLATETALPITTIKASDFEKQGLTTAAEVMNTLSMNQSSTGSSQSVGSGTGGIATADLRGLGSNKTLVLLNGRRLANHPFNGSSVDLNIIPVSALERVEVLRDGASAIYGTDAIGGVINFITKRSVTGGTVSVERYQPQASGAGAESRMNLSGGYGDLDKDGWNVFGVFDFHKQTALDAASRDFSSTSVRADKGINNSSGTSQPANFYSDNGITGNPYYASGCVGKGLITNSANGTCRTNTVAYIQDIPKTQQESFLGKATYKLSEDNIATLEYLHSRSTNASSIAPSPLTGITMTSASPYYPGGSAGVPAVAGLTGEDLTLNWRTVAAGKRQGYDTSISDRLVLASEGLVAGWDYNVGLTYSINKASSAFVDGYTNDSLIKAGVLSGILNPFGEQSAAGQAYIDAAKLKGEYLAAKMTSIGVDGKVSREIYQLPAGGVGFAVGTEFRHDKATYDVNTALASQASSSGYADAQDQEGQRNIAALYSEISVPLTKSLELSGAARYDHYSDVGGTFNPKVGLRWEASKQVLFRTSYNTGFRAPTLYDLHGPATKTYTSNAYDDPVLCAGGTAVSGANPNTVCNTQQYIRSGGNPNLKPEKSKTFALGVVFEPVNSVSVSFDYFNIKIKDSIGTVAESTIFDNYEKYKSYFVYSADGKTLEYVNAVLDNLGEVKTSGIDTSLRWKLPRSSFGDFGFSFDGTWVHSYKYQNETGGEFVENVGVYGDNGPVFRWKHNATLNWKKGVWSASFSNKFLSGYEDENDVAAAYYHKVRAYSTYSTSASYTGIKNVDLTVGIKNLFDSAPPYTNQGTTFQSGYDPRYTDPLGRTFFVKATYKF
;
A
#
# COMPACT_ATOMS: atom_id res chain seq x y z
N MET A 1 30.01 -17.08 -7.15
CA MET A 1 30.70 -18.01 -6.26
C MET A 1 32.11 -17.60 -5.84
N MET A 2 32.95 -16.93 -6.66
CA MET A 2 34.27 -16.40 -6.22
C MET A 2 34.15 -15.08 -5.46
N ILE A 3 33.22 -14.22 -5.80
CA ILE A 3 33.06 -12.89 -5.17
C ILE A 3 32.41 -12.99 -3.77
N GLU A 4 31.50 -13.95 -3.55
CA GLU A 4 30.92 -14.17 -2.22
C GLU A 4 31.92 -14.69 -1.17
N ARG A 5 32.91 -15.46 -1.58
CA ARG A 5 33.96 -15.96 -0.67
C ARG A 5 34.96 -14.87 -0.30
N ALA A 6 35.14 -13.84 -1.15
CA ALA A 6 36.02 -12.70 -0.86
C ALA A 6 35.38 -11.74 0.17
N LEU A 7 34.07 -11.46 0.05
CA LEU A 7 33.35 -10.63 1.02
C LEU A 7 33.29 -11.25 2.42
N THR A 8 33.07 -12.59 2.50
CA THR A 8 33.01 -13.29 3.80
C THR A 8 34.38 -13.34 4.52
N ARG A 9 35.48 -13.34 3.77
CA ARG A 9 36.84 -13.26 4.34
C ARG A 9 37.20 -11.84 4.79
N SER A 10 36.79 -10.82 4.05
CA SER A 10 37.01 -9.40 4.41
C SER A 10 36.27 -8.99 5.67
N LEU A 11 35.00 -9.47 5.85
CA LEU A 11 34.26 -9.22 7.10
C LEU A 11 34.90 -9.90 8.32
N ARG A 12 35.43 -11.12 8.19
CA ARG A 12 36.11 -11.83 9.30
C ARG A 12 37.43 -11.18 9.70
N LEU A 13 38.15 -10.51 8.81
CA LEU A 13 39.36 -9.78 9.09
C LEU A 13 39.11 -8.41 9.72
N MET A 14 37.97 -7.74 9.40
CA MET A 14 37.59 -6.49 10.06
C MET A 14 37.14 -6.67 11.51
N PHE A 15 36.54 -7.79 11.86
CA PHE A 15 36.14 -8.07 13.25
C PHE A 15 37.28 -8.55 14.15
N ALA A 16 38.39 -9.06 13.62
CA ALA A 16 39.53 -9.53 14.39
C ALA A 16 40.58 -8.46 14.69
N GLY A 17 40.54 -7.32 13.99
CA GLY A 17 41.55 -6.24 14.09
C GLY A 17 41.24 -5.13 15.09
N SER A 18 40.03 -5.05 15.64
CA SER A 18 39.54 -3.88 16.40
C SER A 18 39.52 -4.05 17.93
N LEU A 19 40.08 -5.15 18.46
CA LEU A 19 40.04 -5.42 19.91
C LEU A 19 41.30 -5.02 20.69
N ALA A 20 42.25 -4.28 20.10
CA ALA A 20 43.47 -3.88 20.77
C ALA A 20 43.84 -2.42 20.50
N VAL A 21 43.03 -1.45 20.95
CA VAL A 21 43.52 -0.06 21.19
C VAL A 21 42.93 0.48 22.47
N GLY A 22 43.77 0.89 23.37
CA GLY A 22 43.58 1.23 24.75
C GLY A 22 42.57 2.30 25.11
N MET A 23 41.92 2.10 26.25
CA MET A 23 41.08 3.05 26.97
C MET A 23 41.89 4.27 27.44
N HIS A 24 41.48 5.45 26.99
CA HIS A 24 41.76 6.69 27.72
C HIS A 24 40.44 7.35 28.04
N ALA A 25 40.11 7.48 29.35
CA ALA A 25 38.92 8.13 29.81
C ALA A 25 38.98 9.64 29.61
N ALA A 26 38.12 10.18 28.75
CA ALA A 26 37.85 11.60 28.67
C ALA A 26 36.63 11.94 29.54
N VAL A 27 36.84 12.77 30.55
CA VAL A 27 35.77 13.33 31.39
C VAL A 27 34.99 14.32 30.54
N ALA A 28 33.73 14.04 30.26
CA ALA A 28 32.82 14.94 29.58
C ALA A 28 32.15 15.85 30.60
N GLN A 29 32.20 17.15 30.38
CA GLN A 29 31.42 18.15 31.07
C GLN A 29 29.91 17.92 30.75
N THR A 30 29.10 17.76 31.78
CA THR A 30 27.65 17.67 31.69
C THR A 30 27.08 19.08 31.61
N ASP A 31 26.55 19.48 30.46
CA ASP A 31 25.56 20.55 30.39
C ASP A 31 24.22 19.95 30.88
N ASP A 32 23.84 20.28 32.12
CA ASP A 32 22.53 19.98 32.71
C ASP A 32 21.44 20.88 32.12
N ALA A 33 21.04 20.60 30.88
CA ALA A 33 19.73 21.07 30.41
C ALA A 33 18.63 20.23 31.12
N PRO A 34 17.53 20.85 31.60
CA PRO A 34 16.47 20.09 32.27
C PRO A 34 15.93 19.01 31.35
N ILE A 35 15.96 17.78 31.81
CA ILE A 35 15.54 16.62 31.04
C ILE A 35 14.03 16.73 30.80
N GLN A 36 13.64 17.06 29.57
CA GLN A 36 12.24 17.29 29.19
C GLN A 36 11.51 15.95 29.08
N ARG A 37 10.47 15.76 29.90
CA ARG A 37 9.55 14.63 29.79
C ARG A 37 8.70 14.80 28.54
N VAL A 38 8.68 13.81 27.66
CA VAL A 38 7.91 13.83 26.40
C VAL A 38 6.90 12.70 26.40
N GLU A 39 5.79 12.92 25.72
CA GLU A 39 4.87 11.84 25.40
C GLU A 39 5.48 11.02 24.25
N VAL A 40 5.49 9.71 24.37
CA VAL A 40 6.04 8.77 23.38
C VAL A 40 4.91 7.91 22.85
N THR A 41 4.91 7.63 21.56
CA THR A 41 3.89 6.78 20.92
C THR A 41 3.75 5.44 21.67
N GLY A 42 2.51 5.07 22.02
CA GLY A 42 2.18 3.83 22.75
C GLY A 42 2.02 3.98 24.25
N SER A 43 2.21 5.18 24.84
CA SER A 43 1.89 5.46 26.23
C SER A 43 1.26 6.86 26.37
N SER A 44 0.31 7.00 27.27
CA SER A 44 -0.30 8.28 27.66
C SER A 44 0.37 8.93 28.88
N ILE A 45 1.30 8.23 29.50
CA ILE A 45 2.09 8.73 30.65
C ILE A 45 3.36 9.39 30.08
N LYS A 46 3.58 10.68 30.39
CA LYS A 46 4.80 11.39 29.98
C LYS A 46 6.05 10.82 30.66
N ARG A 47 7.06 10.48 29.86
CA ARG A 47 8.33 9.87 30.31
C ARG A 47 9.53 10.49 29.60
N LEU A 48 10.72 10.16 30.08
CA LEU A 48 11.94 10.40 29.31
C LEU A 48 11.94 9.51 28.07
N ALA A 49 12.29 10.07 26.91
CA ALA A 49 12.25 9.36 25.62
C ALA A 49 13.11 8.09 25.58
N THR A 50 14.11 7.99 26.47
CA THR A 50 15.01 6.82 26.64
C THR A 50 14.46 5.73 27.56
N GLU A 51 13.36 5.97 28.28
CA GLU A 51 12.85 5.11 29.37
C GLU A 51 11.67 4.22 28.95
N THR A 52 11.39 4.04 27.66
CA THR A 52 10.18 3.30 27.27
C THR A 52 10.33 1.78 27.37
N ALA A 53 9.31 1.15 27.97
CA ALA A 53 9.14 -0.30 27.92
C ALA A 53 8.73 -0.83 26.55
N LEU A 54 8.46 0.05 25.58
CA LEU A 54 7.91 -0.29 24.27
C LEU A 54 8.98 -0.22 23.17
N PRO A 55 8.94 -1.13 22.20
CA PRO A 55 9.86 -1.14 21.06
C PRO A 55 9.49 -0.06 20.04
N ILE A 56 10.04 1.15 20.18
CA ILE A 56 9.78 2.26 19.28
C ILE A 56 11.01 2.50 18.38
N THR A 57 10.76 2.66 17.09
CA THR A 57 11.76 3.14 16.13
C THR A 57 11.42 4.58 15.77
N THR A 58 12.37 5.49 15.99
CA THR A 58 12.25 6.90 15.61
C THR A 58 13.12 7.17 14.38
N ILE A 59 12.53 7.74 13.32
CA ILE A 59 13.20 8.16 12.10
C ILE A 59 13.06 9.68 12.00
N LYS A 60 14.18 10.41 11.98
CA LYS A 60 14.19 11.87 11.91
C LYS A 60 13.99 12.36 10.48
N ALA A 61 13.37 13.53 10.30
CA ALA A 61 13.20 14.14 8.99
C ALA A 61 14.53 14.35 8.25
N SER A 62 15.61 14.70 8.97
CA SER A 62 16.94 14.83 8.39
C SER A 62 17.50 13.53 7.77
N ASP A 63 16.99 12.37 8.19
CA ASP A 63 17.41 11.08 7.66
C ASP A 63 16.68 10.76 6.34
N PHE A 64 15.42 11.23 6.18
CA PHE A 64 14.69 11.15 4.91
C PHE A 64 15.39 11.97 3.83
N GLU A 65 15.73 13.21 4.18
CA GLU A 65 16.36 14.16 3.25
C GLU A 65 17.68 13.64 2.71
N LYS A 66 18.54 13.07 3.59
CA LYS A 66 19.81 12.47 3.19
C LYS A 66 19.66 11.28 2.26
N GLN A 67 18.60 10.49 2.42
CA GLN A 67 18.31 9.33 1.59
C GLN A 67 17.56 9.69 0.30
N GLY A 68 17.16 10.94 0.11
CA GLY A 68 16.38 11.41 -1.04
C GLY A 68 14.97 10.83 -1.04
N LEU A 69 14.37 10.58 0.14
CA LEU A 69 13.00 10.10 0.27
C LEU A 69 12.04 11.29 0.18
N THR A 70 11.09 11.21 -0.75
CA THR A 70 10.21 12.33 -1.12
C THR A 70 8.80 12.21 -0.59
N THR A 71 8.34 10.99 -0.30
CA THR A 71 6.98 10.70 0.14
C THR A 71 6.96 9.90 1.43
N ALA A 72 5.86 9.97 2.18
CA ALA A 72 5.67 9.16 3.37
C ALA A 72 5.67 7.65 3.05
N ALA A 73 5.18 7.26 1.88
CA ALA A 73 5.23 5.88 1.40
C ALA A 73 6.68 5.40 1.21
N GLU A 74 7.56 6.22 0.60
CA GLU A 74 8.98 5.87 0.48
C GLU A 74 9.66 5.71 1.85
N VAL A 75 9.34 6.58 2.81
CA VAL A 75 9.83 6.43 4.20
C VAL A 75 9.39 5.10 4.80
N MET A 76 8.12 4.72 4.63
CA MET A 76 7.62 3.43 5.12
C MET A 76 8.31 2.24 4.44
N ASN A 77 8.66 2.36 3.17
CA ASN A 77 9.39 1.32 2.43
C ASN A 77 10.82 1.09 2.94
N THR A 78 11.38 1.99 3.75
CA THR A 78 12.67 1.77 4.43
C THR A 78 12.54 0.95 5.71
N LEU A 79 11.34 0.76 6.25
CA LEU A 79 11.12 -0.05 7.43
C LEU A 79 11.22 -1.54 7.07
N SER A 80 12.07 -2.28 7.79
CA SER A 80 12.22 -3.73 7.58
C SER A 80 10.95 -4.52 7.90
N MET A 81 10.17 -4.06 8.86
CA MET A 81 8.91 -4.68 9.26
C MET A 81 7.72 -4.36 8.32
N ASN A 82 7.84 -3.36 7.44
CA ASN A 82 6.84 -3.09 6.41
C ASN A 82 7.00 -4.12 5.29
N GLN A 83 6.16 -5.14 5.27
CA GLN A 83 6.29 -6.29 4.36
C GLN A 83 5.81 -5.99 2.94
N SER A 84 4.74 -5.18 2.80
CA SER A 84 4.21 -4.75 1.51
C SER A 84 3.75 -3.29 1.57
N SER A 85 3.53 -2.69 0.41
CA SER A 85 2.96 -1.34 0.30
C SER A 85 2.07 -1.26 -0.93
N THR A 86 0.90 -0.68 -0.78
CA THR A 86 0.16 -0.18 -1.93
C THR A 86 0.77 1.17 -2.32
N GLY A 87 0.82 1.46 -3.59
CA GLY A 87 1.29 2.73 -4.15
C GLY A 87 0.63 3.04 -5.48
N SER A 88 1.06 4.10 -6.15
CA SER A 88 0.45 4.54 -7.41
C SER A 88 0.49 3.49 -8.52
N SER A 89 1.52 2.63 -8.56
CA SER A 89 1.62 1.55 -9.56
C SER A 89 0.46 0.56 -9.49
N GLN A 90 -0.08 0.25 -8.29
CA GLN A 90 -1.20 -0.66 -8.13
C GLN A 90 -2.55 -0.05 -8.53
N SER A 91 -2.62 1.25 -8.80
CA SER A 91 -3.84 1.87 -9.33
C SER A 91 -4.00 1.68 -10.84
N VAL A 92 -2.96 1.20 -11.53
CA VAL A 92 -3.05 0.86 -12.96
C VAL A 92 -3.94 -0.36 -13.13
N GLY A 93 -5.14 -0.15 -13.67
CA GLY A 93 -6.13 -1.20 -13.92
C GLY A 93 -6.94 -1.64 -12.70
N SER A 94 -6.77 -1.02 -11.54
CA SER A 94 -7.54 -1.33 -10.33
C SER A 94 -8.12 -0.07 -9.68
N GLY A 95 -9.23 -0.24 -8.93
CA GLY A 95 -9.96 0.85 -8.28
C GLY A 95 -9.33 1.34 -6.96
N THR A 96 -8.00 1.37 -6.84
CA THR A 96 -7.35 1.81 -5.59
C THR A 96 -7.34 3.34 -5.41
N GLY A 97 -7.72 4.11 -6.42
CA GLY A 97 -7.71 5.58 -6.36
C GLY A 97 -6.32 6.21 -6.21
N GLY A 98 -5.23 5.45 -6.41
CA GLY A 98 -3.86 5.93 -6.25
C GLY A 98 -3.37 6.01 -4.80
N ILE A 99 -4.08 5.41 -3.84
CA ILE A 99 -3.71 5.36 -2.42
C ILE A 99 -2.29 4.82 -2.21
N ALA A 100 -1.58 5.38 -1.23
CA ALA A 100 -0.34 4.80 -0.70
C ALA A 100 -0.55 4.32 0.73
N THR A 101 -0.11 3.09 1.05
CA THR A 101 -0.29 2.48 2.37
C THR A 101 1.00 1.87 2.91
N ALA A 102 1.00 1.53 4.20
CA ALA A 102 2.00 0.70 4.84
C ALA A 102 1.35 -0.54 5.45
N ASP A 103 2.07 -1.66 5.43
CA ASP A 103 1.62 -2.94 5.95
C ASP A 103 2.71 -3.53 6.86
N LEU A 104 2.58 -3.25 8.15
CA LEU A 104 3.51 -3.77 9.14
C LEU A 104 3.30 -5.28 9.34
N ARG A 105 4.38 -6.05 9.16
CA ARG A 105 4.43 -7.51 9.36
C ARG A 105 3.59 -8.35 8.40
N GLY A 106 3.12 -7.76 7.28
CA GLY A 106 2.32 -8.47 6.28
C GLY A 106 0.90 -8.81 6.74
N LEU A 107 0.40 -8.14 7.79
CA LEU A 107 -0.93 -8.40 8.33
C LEU A 107 -2.05 -7.71 7.57
N GLY A 108 -1.69 -6.83 6.64
CA GLY A 108 -2.58 -5.96 5.90
C GLY A 108 -2.52 -4.51 6.39
N SER A 109 -2.64 -3.56 5.48
CA SER A 109 -2.59 -2.13 5.79
C SER A 109 -3.71 -1.68 6.73
N ASN A 110 -4.81 -2.40 6.78
CA ASN A 110 -5.94 -2.21 7.68
C ASN A 110 -5.67 -2.66 9.14
N LYS A 111 -4.50 -3.23 9.43
CA LYS A 111 -4.05 -3.63 10.77
C LYS A 111 -2.83 -2.83 11.22
N THR A 112 -2.50 -1.79 10.47
CA THR A 112 -1.44 -0.81 10.76
C THR A 112 -2.08 0.55 11.02
N LEU A 113 -2.07 1.00 12.27
CA LEU A 113 -2.65 2.30 12.63
C LEU A 113 -1.72 3.43 12.22
N VAL A 114 -2.23 4.39 11.45
CA VAL A 114 -1.53 5.62 11.05
C VAL A 114 -2.12 6.82 11.79
N LEU A 115 -1.24 7.60 12.43
CA LEU A 115 -1.57 8.80 13.18
C LEU A 115 -0.79 10.01 12.67
N LEU A 116 -1.35 11.19 12.81
CA LEU A 116 -0.67 12.47 12.66
C LEU A 116 -0.79 13.25 13.99
N ASN A 117 0.35 13.52 14.61
CA ASN A 117 0.44 14.14 15.94
C ASN A 117 -0.41 13.40 17.01
N GLY A 118 -0.36 12.06 16.99
CA GLY A 118 -1.06 11.21 17.93
C GLY A 118 -2.56 11.03 17.69
N ARG A 119 -3.15 11.67 16.66
CA ARG A 119 -4.57 11.61 16.32
C ARG A 119 -4.83 10.94 14.99
N ARG A 120 -5.96 10.25 14.88
CA ARG A 120 -6.39 9.56 13.66
C ARG A 120 -6.62 10.52 12.50
N LEU A 121 -6.47 9.99 11.30
CA LEU A 121 -6.85 10.58 10.02
C LEU A 121 -8.06 9.82 9.47
N ALA A 122 -8.88 10.46 8.63
CA ALA A 122 -9.93 9.75 7.92
C ALA A 122 -9.33 8.75 6.92
N ASN A 123 -9.90 7.55 6.84
CA ASN A 123 -9.49 6.56 5.85
C ASN A 123 -9.78 7.03 4.42
N HIS A 124 -9.05 6.49 3.47
CA HIS A 124 -9.34 6.73 2.05
C HIS A 124 -10.66 6.05 1.66
N PRO A 125 -11.62 6.75 1.03
CA PRO A 125 -12.97 6.22 0.86
C PRO A 125 -13.05 4.98 -0.07
N PHE A 126 -12.26 4.91 -1.13
CA PHE A 126 -12.28 3.73 -2.03
C PHE A 126 -11.65 2.47 -1.43
N ASN A 127 -10.63 2.64 -0.59
CA ASN A 127 -10.05 1.52 0.14
C ASN A 127 -10.78 1.30 1.47
N GLY A 128 -11.30 2.38 2.08
CA GLY A 128 -12.06 2.37 3.33
C GLY A 128 -11.32 1.84 4.55
N SER A 129 -10.29 1.06 4.32
CA SER A 129 -9.57 0.27 5.32
C SER A 129 -8.30 0.92 5.83
N SER A 130 -7.76 1.92 5.12
CA SER A 130 -6.44 2.50 5.42
C SER A 130 -6.41 3.99 5.18
N VAL A 131 -5.50 4.65 5.87
CA VAL A 131 -5.14 6.05 5.62
C VAL A 131 -4.26 6.12 4.37
N ASP A 132 -4.50 7.10 3.51
CA ASP A 132 -3.64 7.42 2.39
C ASP A 132 -2.39 8.18 2.86
N LEU A 133 -1.22 7.59 2.74
CA LEU A 133 0.05 8.23 3.12
C LEU A 133 0.41 9.43 2.21
N ASN A 134 -0.20 9.55 1.03
CA ASN A 134 0.02 10.67 0.13
C ASN A 134 -0.46 12.00 0.71
N ILE A 135 -1.38 11.98 1.70
CA ILE A 135 -1.88 13.20 2.33
C ILE A 135 -0.87 13.85 3.28
N ILE A 136 0.22 13.16 3.64
CA ILE A 136 1.17 13.59 4.66
C ILE A 136 2.35 14.34 4.01
N PRO A 137 2.48 15.67 4.20
CA PRO A 137 3.61 16.43 3.68
C PRO A 137 4.89 16.13 4.48
N VAL A 138 5.82 15.38 3.87
CA VAL A 138 7.07 14.94 4.52
C VAL A 138 7.91 16.12 5.00
N SER A 139 7.87 17.25 4.30
CA SER A 139 8.59 18.48 4.66
C SER A 139 8.07 19.17 5.93
N ALA A 140 6.83 18.90 6.34
CA ALA A 140 6.27 19.37 7.61
C ALA A 140 6.69 18.53 8.81
N LEU A 141 7.25 17.33 8.57
CA LEU A 141 7.58 16.39 9.63
C LEU A 141 8.85 16.79 10.38
N GLU A 142 8.86 16.51 11.66
CA GLU A 142 10.04 16.49 12.51
C GLU A 142 10.63 15.09 12.58
N ARG A 143 9.75 14.08 12.75
CA ARG A 143 10.10 12.68 12.86
C ARG A 143 8.90 11.76 12.60
N VAL A 144 9.19 10.49 12.39
CA VAL A 144 8.19 9.41 12.41
C VAL A 144 8.53 8.46 13.53
N GLU A 145 7.55 8.13 14.36
CA GLU A 145 7.66 7.13 15.42
C GLU A 145 6.88 5.88 15.00
N VAL A 146 7.54 4.74 15.05
CA VAL A 146 6.94 3.44 14.72
C VAL A 146 6.98 2.55 15.94
N LEU A 147 5.81 2.30 16.52
CA LEU A 147 5.64 1.36 17.63
C LEU A 147 5.49 -0.06 17.05
N ARG A 148 6.43 -0.93 17.42
CA ARG A 148 6.52 -2.31 16.94
C ARG A 148 5.80 -3.32 17.85
N ASP A 149 4.71 -2.91 18.48
CA ASP A 149 3.90 -3.74 19.39
C ASP A 149 2.41 -3.45 19.20
N GLY A 150 1.55 -4.38 19.55
CA GLY A 150 0.10 -4.14 19.58
C GLY A 150 -0.25 -3.04 20.57
N ALA A 151 -1.12 -2.12 20.16
CA ALA A 151 -1.44 -0.93 20.92
C ALA A 151 -2.93 -0.63 21.01
N SER A 152 -3.79 -1.63 20.78
CA SER A 152 -5.24 -1.45 20.86
C SER A 152 -5.72 -1.06 22.26
N ALA A 153 -4.97 -1.39 23.32
CA ALA A 153 -5.26 -0.95 24.68
C ALA A 153 -5.10 0.57 24.92
N ILE A 154 -4.47 1.30 23.98
CA ILE A 154 -4.31 2.75 24.01
C ILE A 154 -5.08 3.41 22.87
N TYR A 155 -4.92 2.92 21.64
CA TYR A 155 -5.42 3.56 20.42
C TYR A 155 -6.70 2.93 19.83
N GLY A 156 -7.17 1.78 20.37
CA GLY A 156 -8.36 1.08 19.87
C GLY A 156 -8.10 0.27 18.60
N THR A 157 -9.04 0.29 17.66
CA THR A 157 -9.03 -0.47 16.41
C THR A 157 -7.77 -0.26 15.58
N ASP A 158 -7.42 -1.23 14.73
CA ASP A 158 -6.37 -1.18 13.70
C ASP A 158 -4.92 -1.25 14.21
N ALA A 159 -4.68 -1.09 15.52
CA ALA A 159 -3.34 -1.11 16.11
C ALA A 159 -2.87 -2.54 16.46
N ILE A 160 -2.98 -3.49 15.52
CA ILE A 160 -2.60 -4.90 15.70
C ILE A 160 -1.15 -5.14 15.28
N GLY A 161 -0.78 -4.75 14.07
CA GLY A 161 0.58 -4.92 13.52
C GLY A 161 1.57 -3.90 14.06
N GLY A 162 1.07 -2.77 14.53
CA GLY A 162 1.83 -1.66 15.07
C GLY A 162 1.16 -0.31 14.83
N VAL A 163 1.85 0.76 15.23
CA VAL A 163 1.38 2.15 15.06
C VAL A 163 2.47 2.98 14.39
N ILE A 164 2.11 3.74 13.38
CA ILE A 164 2.97 4.72 12.72
C ILE A 164 2.43 6.11 13.07
N ASN A 165 3.20 6.89 13.80
CA ASN A 165 2.83 8.24 14.19
C ASN A 165 3.75 9.26 13.52
N PHE A 166 3.21 10.03 12.60
CA PHE A 166 3.89 11.14 11.95
C PHE A 166 3.82 12.37 12.85
N ILE A 167 4.96 12.90 13.26
CA ILE A 167 5.06 14.06 14.15
C ILE A 167 5.52 15.26 13.34
N THR A 168 4.69 16.31 13.29
CA THR A 168 5.03 17.57 12.61
C THR A 168 5.92 18.44 13.48
N LYS A 169 6.67 19.33 12.86
CA LYS A 169 7.44 20.38 13.55
C LYS A 169 6.55 21.12 14.55
N ARG A 170 7.09 21.42 15.71
CA ARG A 170 6.36 22.14 16.76
C ARG A 170 6.29 23.64 16.46
N SER A 171 7.39 24.22 16.00
CA SER A 171 7.51 25.61 15.59
C SER A 171 8.48 25.73 14.42
N VAL A 172 8.28 26.73 13.59
CA VAL A 172 9.18 27.11 12.48
C VAL A 172 9.36 28.61 12.50
N THR A 173 10.60 29.08 12.40
CA THR A 173 10.96 30.50 12.24
C THR A 173 11.77 30.68 10.97
N GLY A 174 11.54 31.79 10.26
CA GLY A 174 12.13 32.04 8.94
C GLY A 174 11.45 31.24 7.84
N GLY A 175 12.03 31.23 6.66
CA GLY A 175 11.47 30.58 5.49
C GLY A 175 12.47 29.67 4.76
N THR A 176 11.94 28.67 4.04
CA THR A 176 12.72 27.83 3.15
C THR A 176 11.97 27.59 1.85
N VAL A 177 12.70 27.58 0.74
CA VAL A 177 12.24 27.08 -0.56
C VAL A 177 13.16 25.97 -0.97
N SER A 178 12.64 24.81 -1.36
CA SER A 178 13.43 23.75 -1.95
C SER A 178 12.84 23.25 -3.25
N VAL A 179 13.71 22.91 -4.18
CA VAL A 179 13.36 22.27 -5.44
C VAL A 179 14.18 21.01 -5.62
N GLU A 180 13.53 19.97 -6.13
CA GLU A 180 14.12 18.65 -6.30
C GLU A 180 13.78 18.09 -7.68
N ARG A 181 14.73 17.39 -8.29
CA ARG A 181 14.53 16.65 -9.54
C ARG A 181 15.15 15.28 -9.42
N TYR A 182 14.37 14.27 -9.79
CA TYR A 182 14.77 12.88 -9.89
C TYR A 182 14.65 12.45 -11.34
N GLN A 183 15.74 11.93 -11.90
CA GLN A 183 15.83 11.55 -13.30
C GLN A 183 16.34 10.12 -13.41
N PRO A 184 15.47 9.14 -13.80
CA PRO A 184 15.92 7.80 -14.15
C PRO A 184 16.95 7.82 -15.27
N GLN A 185 17.95 6.95 -15.19
CA GLN A 185 18.97 6.82 -16.23
C GLN A 185 18.39 6.18 -17.49
N ALA A 186 17.54 5.17 -17.32
CA ALA A 186 16.89 4.54 -18.45
C ALA A 186 15.89 5.51 -19.09
N SER A 187 15.82 5.50 -20.44
CA SER A 187 14.86 6.30 -21.21
C SER A 187 13.41 5.87 -20.90
N GLY A 188 12.44 6.70 -21.27
CA GLY A 188 11.03 6.34 -21.24
C GLY A 188 10.19 7.04 -20.19
N ALA A 189 10.73 7.89 -19.33
CA ALA A 189 10.02 8.70 -18.33
C ALA A 189 10.09 8.12 -16.89
N GLY A 190 9.11 8.39 -16.02
CA GLY A 190 9.18 8.09 -14.58
C GLY A 190 9.91 9.16 -13.76
N ALA A 191 10.26 10.29 -14.39
CA ALA A 191 10.96 11.38 -13.71
C ALA A 191 10.06 12.10 -12.71
N GLU A 192 10.66 12.52 -11.55
CA GLU A 192 9.95 13.23 -10.50
C GLU A 192 10.45 14.66 -10.36
N SER A 193 9.55 15.56 -9.99
CA SER A 193 9.86 16.96 -9.63
C SER A 193 9.12 17.30 -8.35
N ARG A 194 9.79 17.95 -7.43
CA ARG A 194 9.22 18.41 -6.19
C ARG A 194 9.58 19.85 -5.89
N MET A 195 8.65 20.58 -5.34
CA MET A 195 8.84 21.91 -4.81
C MET A 195 8.28 21.96 -3.40
N ASN A 196 9.02 22.50 -2.48
CA ASN A 196 8.54 22.77 -1.12
C ASN A 196 8.76 24.24 -0.77
N LEU A 197 7.76 24.82 -0.12
CA LEU A 197 7.80 26.13 0.47
C LEU A 197 7.37 26.01 1.94
N SER A 198 8.20 26.45 2.87
CA SER A 198 7.84 26.54 4.27
C SER A 198 8.22 27.89 4.85
N GLY A 199 7.41 28.41 5.75
CA GLY A 199 7.68 29.67 6.43
C GLY A 199 6.93 29.77 7.73
N GLY A 200 7.54 30.41 8.72
CA GLY A 200 6.92 30.61 10.02
C GLY A 200 7.43 31.87 10.72
N TYR A 201 6.61 32.37 11.61
CA TYR A 201 6.85 33.58 12.36
C TYR A 201 6.42 33.45 13.82
N GLY A 202 7.09 34.21 14.71
CA GLY A 202 6.94 34.05 16.15
C GLY A 202 7.85 32.96 16.71
N ASP A 203 8.26 33.16 17.98
CA ASP A 203 9.04 32.16 18.74
C ASP A 203 8.21 31.73 19.93
N LEU A 204 7.82 30.45 19.99
CA LEU A 204 6.94 29.97 21.04
C LEU A 204 7.49 30.17 22.45
N ASP A 205 8.81 30.10 22.61
CA ASP A 205 9.46 30.28 23.93
C ASP A 205 9.65 31.75 24.32
N LYS A 206 9.90 32.61 23.35
CA LYS A 206 10.12 34.05 23.57
C LYS A 206 8.85 34.89 23.47
N ASP A 207 8.06 34.65 22.40
CA ASP A 207 6.90 35.47 22.07
C ASP A 207 5.58 34.86 22.59
N GLY A 208 5.63 33.58 23.03
CA GLY A 208 4.45 32.86 23.50
C GLY A 208 3.56 32.35 22.37
N TRP A 209 3.98 32.50 21.10
CA TRP A 209 3.22 32.01 19.97
C TRP A 209 4.12 31.70 18.75
N ASN A 210 3.64 30.86 17.87
CA ASN A 210 4.24 30.58 16.57
C ASN A 210 3.15 30.24 15.55
N VAL A 211 3.29 30.74 14.34
CA VAL A 211 2.46 30.36 13.20
C VAL A 211 3.38 29.97 12.06
N PHE A 212 3.12 28.81 11.45
CA PHE A 212 3.85 28.39 10.27
C PHE A 212 2.98 27.69 9.25
N GLY A 213 3.42 27.71 7.99
CA GLY A 213 2.83 26.97 6.90
C GLY A 213 3.87 26.22 6.09
N VAL A 214 3.48 25.08 5.56
CA VAL A 214 4.27 24.24 4.65
C VAL A 214 3.40 23.92 3.45
N PHE A 215 3.89 24.23 2.25
CA PHE A 215 3.30 23.80 0.99
C PHE A 215 4.26 22.84 0.29
N ASP A 216 3.73 21.72 -0.18
CA ASP A 216 4.50 20.67 -0.86
C ASP A 216 3.81 20.33 -2.18
N PHE A 217 4.57 20.36 -3.27
CA PHE A 217 4.13 19.97 -4.61
C PHE A 217 5.04 18.86 -5.13
N HIS A 218 4.45 17.75 -5.55
CA HIS A 218 5.14 16.61 -6.12
C HIS A 218 4.46 16.16 -7.40
N LYS A 219 5.25 15.86 -8.43
CA LYS A 219 4.77 15.36 -9.72
C LYS A 219 5.69 14.28 -10.24
N GLN A 220 5.11 13.17 -10.70
CA GLN A 220 5.81 12.08 -11.37
C GLN A 220 5.23 11.87 -12.77
N THR A 221 6.09 11.68 -13.76
CA THR A 221 5.68 11.34 -15.14
C THR A 221 5.42 9.84 -15.25
N ALA A 222 4.52 9.45 -16.13
CA ALA A 222 4.22 8.04 -16.36
C ALA A 222 5.45 7.27 -16.87
N LEU A 223 5.48 5.95 -16.56
CA LEU A 223 6.44 5.00 -17.11
C LEU A 223 5.66 3.87 -17.79
N ASP A 224 5.78 3.75 -19.11
CA ASP A 224 5.13 2.67 -19.86
C ASP A 224 5.89 1.34 -19.65
N ALA A 225 5.18 0.26 -19.41
CA ALA A 225 5.74 -1.08 -19.23
C ALA A 225 6.57 -1.56 -20.44
N ALA A 226 6.16 -1.17 -21.64
CA ALA A 226 6.89 -1.47 -22.87
C ALA A 226 8.31 -0.85 -22.95
N SER A 227 8.65 0.09 -22.06
CA SER A 227 9.97 0.74 -21.99
C SER A 227 10.97 0.02 -21.10
N ARG A 228 10.58 -1.11 -20.49
CA ARG A 228 11.41 -1.93 -19.62
C ARG A 228 11.38 -3.39 -20.07
N ASP A 229 12.53 -4.00 -20.27
CA ASP A 229 12.63 -5.39 -20.77
C ASP A 229 11.92 -6.39 -19.85
N PHE A 230 12.00 -6.17 -18.53
CA PHE A 230 11.41 -7.10 -17.56
C PHE A 230 9.88 -7.06 -17.53
N SER A 231 9.24 -5.93 -17.93
CA SER A 231 7.79 -5.75 -17.89
C SER A 231 7.15 -5.61 -19.29
N SER A 232 7.91 -5.73 -20.38
CA SER A 232 7.43 -5.44 -21.75
C SER A 232 6.49 -6.49 -22.34
N THR A 233 6.36 -7.67 -21.73
CA THR A 233 5.53 -8.77 -22.25
C THR A 233 4.85 -9.55 -21.14
N SER A 234 3.60 -9.95 -21.40
CA SER A 234 2.84 -10.90 -20.58
C SER A 234 3.05 -12.36 -20.99
N VAL A 235 3.94 -12.63 -21.96
CA VAL A 235 4.23 -13.96 -22.46
C VAL A 235 5.70 -14.29 -22.21
N ARG A 236 5.92 -15.33 -21.40
CA ARG A 236 7.24 -15.87 -21.07
C ARG A 236 7.19 -17.38 -21.23
N ALA A 237 7.42 -17.84 -22.48
CA ALA A 237 7.40 -19.27 -22.78
C ALA A 237 8.45 -20.07 -21.98
N ASP A 238 9.61 -19.44 -21.69
CA ASP A 238 10.67 -19.98 -20.84
C ASP A 238 10.26 -20.13 -19.36
N LYS A 239 9.13 -19.53 -18.96
CA LYS A 239 8.52 -19.59 -17.63
C LYS A 239 7.15 -20.27 -17.60
N GLY A 240 6.68 -20.77 -18.74
CA GLY A 240 5.37 -21.40 -18.86
C GLY A 240 4.19 -20.39 -18.80
N ILE A 241 4.47 -19.08 -18.90
CA ILE A 241 3.45 -18.02 -18.76
C ILE A 241 2.95 -17.53 -20.10
N ASN A 242 1.62 -17.48 -20.22
CA ASN A 242 0.92 -16.80 -21.30
C ASN A 242 -0.32 -16.06 -20.77
N ASN A 243 -0.11 -14.89 -20.18
CA ASN A 243 -1.17 -13.99 -19.66
C ASN A 243 -1.68 -13.00 -20.74
N SER A 244 -1.54 -13.36 -22.01
CA SER A 244 -2.15 -12.59 -23.10
C SER A 244 -3.67 -12.76 -23.13
N SER A 245 -4.38 -11.75 -23.60
CA SER A 245 -5.84 -11.74 -23.67
C SER A 245 -6.39 -12.42 -24.92
N GLY A 246 -7.46 -13.20 -24.76
CA GLY A 246 -8.21 -13.78 -25.89
C GLY A 246 -9.10 -12.81 -26.66
N THR A 247 -9.31 -11.57 -26.12
CA THR A 247 -9.91 -10.50 -26.92
C THR A 247 -8.82 -9.82 -27.72
N SER A 248 -8.96 -9.79 -29.05
CA SER A 248 -7.90 -9.34 -29.97
C SER A 248 -8.41 -8.34 -31.02
N GLN A 249 -7.49 -7.68 -31.69
CA GLN A 249 -7.68 -6.91 -32.92
C GLN A 249 -6.66 -7.44 -33.92
N PRO A 250 -7.06 -8.09 -34.99
CA PRO A 250 -8.43 -8.47 -35.42
C PRO A 250 -9.19 -9.33 -34.44
N ALA A 251 -10.53 -9.26 -34.42
CA ALA A 251 -11.39 -10.00 -33.51
C ALA A 251 -11.27 -11.52 -33.70
N ASN A 252 -11.44 -12.27 -32.63
CA ASN A 252 -11.72 -13.69 -32.72
C ASN A 252 -13.23 -13.92 -32.88
N PHE A 253 -13.61 -15.01 -33.52
CA PHE A 253 -15.00 -15.39 -33.66
C PHE A 253 -15.25 -16.84 -33.24
N TYR A 254 -16.50 -17.10 -32.89
CA TYR A 254 -17.11 -18.40 -32.63
C TYR A 254 -18.40 -18.48 -33.44
N SER A 255 -18.59 -19.56 -34.22
CA SER A 255 -19.82 -19.78 -35.00
C SER A 255 -20.74 -20.75 -34.26
N ASP A 256 -22.04 -20.72 -34.56
CA ASP A 256 -23.02 -21.65 -34.00
C ASP A 256 -22.75 -23.12 -34.46
N ASN A 257 -22.00 -23.30 -35.55
CA ASN A 257 -21.55 -24.59 -36.05
C ASN A 257 -20.26 -25.11 -35.38
N GLY A 258 -19.78 -24.41 -34.29
CA GLY A 258 -18.62 -24.82 -33.51
C GLY A 258 -17.27 -24.44 -34.12
N ILE A 259 -17.24 -23.64 -35.19
CA ILE A 259 -16.01 -23.15 -35.80
C ILE A 259 -15.50 -21.95 -34.98
N THR A 260 -14.28 -22.06 -34.53
CA THR A 260 -13.57 -21.01 -33.76
C THR A 260 -12.36 -20.57 -34.57
N GLY A 261 -12.07 -19.27 -34.63
CA GLY A 261 -10.91 -18.80 -35.35
C GLY A 261 -10.72 -17.28 -35.37
N ASN A 262 -9.75 -16.89 -36.19
CA ASN A 262 -9.49 -15.51 -36.56
C ASN A 262 -9.15 -15.45 -38.06
N PRO A 263 -9.78 -14.56 -38.86
CA PRO A 263 -9.50 -14.51 -40.28
C PRO A 263 -8.04 -14.27 -40.67
N TYR A 264 -7.26 -13.68 -39.73
CA TYR A 264 -5.85 -13.35 -39.93
C TYR A 264 -4.90 -14.30 -39.24
N TYR A 265 -5.38 -15.41 -38.69
CA TYR A 265 -4.53 -16.37 -38.01
C TYR A 265 -3.43 -16.95 -38.92
N ALA A 266 -3.80 -17.30 -40.18
CA ALA A 266 -2.86 -17.85 -41.16
C ALA A 266 -1.76 -16.86 -41.59
N SER A 267 -2.03 -15.54 -41.51
CA SER A 267 -1.06 -14.47 -41.78
C SER A 267 -0.26 -14.06 -40.53
N GLY A 268 -0.37 -14.78 -39.40
CA GLY A 268 0.40 -14.55 -38.19
C GLY A 268 -0.20 -13.53 -37.22
N CYS A 269 -1.52 -13.22 -37.32
CA CYS A 269 -2.17 -12.27 -36.40
C CYS A 269 -1.47 -10.91 -36.38
N VAL A 270 -1.28 -10.26 -37.50
CA VAL A 270 -0.49 -9.04 -37.65
C VAL A 270 -1.09 -7.86 -36.86
N GLY A 271 -0.27 -7.22 -36.05
CA GLY A 271 -0.65 -6.04 -35.26
C GLY A 271 0.26 -5.82 -34.04
N LYS A 272 0.22 -4.62 -33.44
CA LYS A 272 1.02 -4.28 -32.26
C LYS A 272 0.58 -5.10 -31.05
N GLY A 273 1.51 -5.86 -30.46
CA GLY A 273 1.26 -6.68 -29.27
C GLY A 273 0.43 -7.93 -29.52
N LEU A 274 0.20 -8.31 -30.79
CA LEU A 274 -0.51 -9.54 -31.13
C LEU A 274 0.43 -10.74 -31.13
N ILE A 275 -0.09 -11.88 -30.75
CA ILE A 275 0.57 -13.18 -30.79
C ILE A 275 -0.40 -14.23 -31.32
N THR A 276 0.12 -15.26 -31.98
CA THR A 276 -0.70 -16.40 -32.42
C THR A 276 -1.05 -17.33 -31.27
N ASN A 277 -2.24 -17.93 -31.33
CA ASN A 277 -2.59 -19.07 -30.48
C ASN A 277 -2.71 -20.31 -31.37
N SER A 278 -1.75 -21.20 -31.25
CA SER A 278 -1.69 -22.42 -32.09
C SER A 278 -2.74 -23.48 -31.73
N ALA A 279 -3.40 -23.37 -30.58
CA ALA A 279 -4.31 -24.41 -30.09
C ALA A 279 -5.67 -24.42 -30.81
N ASN A 280 -6.20 -23.24 -31.17
CA ASN A 280 -7.55 -23.12 -31.71
C ASN A 280 -7.73 -22.12 -32.88
N GLY A 281 -6.64 -21.73 -33.53
CA GLY A 281 -6.73 -20.81 -34.69
C GLY A 281 -7.09 -19.35 -34.33
N THR A 282 -7.04 -18.96 -33.07
CA THR A 282 -7.36 -17.61 -32.61
C THR A 282 -6.11 -16.75 -32.40
N CYS A 283 -6.28 -15.43 -32.36
CA CYS A 283 -5.25 -14.45 -32.04
C CYS A 283 -5.37 -14.00 -30.60
N ARG A 284 -4.24 -13.64 -29.99
CA ARG A 284 -4.18 -13.14 -28.60
C ARG A 284 -3.49 -11.77 -28.57
N THR A 285 -3.82 -10.97 -27.58
CA THR A 285 -3.21 -9.64 -27.39
C THR A 285 -2.29 -9.63 -26.20
N ASN A 286 -1.04 -9.19 -26.39
CA ASN A 286 -0.16 -8.80 -25.29
C ASN A 286 -0.62 -7.45 -24.75
N THR A 287 -1.44 -7.47 -23.69
CA THR A 287 -2.05 -6.28 -23.08
C THR A 287 -1.02 -5.35 -22.47
N VAL A 288 0.14 -5.86 -22.05
CA VAL A 288 1.24 -5.09 -21.46
C VAL A 288 1.79 -4.01 -22.39
N ALA A 289 1.67 -4.19 -23.71
CA ALA A 289 2.04 -3.15 -24.68
C ALA A 289 1.29 -1.80 -24.49
N TYR A 290 0.20 -1.80 -23.70
CA TYR A 290 -0.64 -0.64 -23.45
C TYR A 290 -0.62 -0.14 -22.02
N ILE A 291 -0.01 -0.90 -21.09
CA ILE A 291 -0.05 -0.68 -19.65
C ILE A 291 1.12 0.19 -19.20
N GLN A 292 0.96 0.83 -18.06
CA GLN A 292 2.00 1.59 -17.38
C GLN A 292 2.54 0.81 -16.17
N ASP A 293 3.85 0.87 -15.95
CA ASP A 293 4.48 0.44 -14.69
C ASP A 293 4.22 1.47 -13.59
N ILE A 294 4.27 2.75 -13.95
CA ILE A 294 3.97 3.87 -13.06
C ILE A 294 3.01 4.80 -13.80
N PRO A 295 1.86 5.16 -13.22
CA PRO A 295 0.97 6.16 -13.81
C PRO A 295 1.51 7.57 -13.61
N LYS A 296 0.97 8.55 -14.31
CA LYS A 296 1.27 9.96 -14.03
C LYS A 296 0.57 10.37 -12.75
N THR A 297 1.34 10.89 -11.77
CA THR A 297 0.79 11.38 -10.50
C THR A 297 1.13 12.84 -10.26
N GLN A 298 0.27 13.52 -9.52
CA GLN A 298 0.49 14.86 -8.99
C GLN A 298 -0.10 14.94 -7.58
N GLN A 299 0.67 15.51 -6.66
CA GLN A 299 0.27 15.70 -5.27
C GLN A 299 0.54 17.15 -4.87
N GLU A 300 -0.41 17.75 -4.20
CA GLU A 300 -0.33 19.08 -3.60
C GLU A 300 -0.79 18.97 -2.16
N SER A 301 -0.01 19.50 -1.23
CA SER A 301 -0.43 19.51 0.16
C SER A 301 -0.02 20.82 0.85
N PHE A 302 -0.87 21.25 1.77
CA PHE A 302 -0.64 22.41 2.62
C PHE A 302 -0.90 22.01 4.07
N LEU A 303 0.05 22.29 4.94
CA LEU A 303 -0.14 22.21 6.39
C LEU A 303 0.12 23.57 7.01
N GLY A 304 -0.90 24.10 7.66
CA GLY A 304 -0.82 25.32 8.47
C GLY A 304 -0.98 24.98 9.95
N LYS A 305 -0.12 25.55 10.81
CA LYS A 305 -0.19 25.33 12.26
C LYS A 305 0.03 26.63 13.01
N ALA A 306 -0.86 26.92 13.95
CA ALA A 306 -0.74 28.02 14.89
C ALA A 306 -0.69 27.45 16.31
N THR A 307 0.30 27.86 17.08
CA THR A 307 0.47 27.44 18.47
C THR A 307 0.56 28.69 19.34
N TYR A 308 -0.18 28.70 20.45
CA TYR A 308 -0.25 29.83 21.38
C TYR A 308 -0.13 29.33 22.82
N LYS A 309 0.75 29.95 23.61
CA LYS A 309 0.86 29.72 25.05
C LYS A 309 -0.33 30.44 25.76
N LEU A 310 -1.21 29.60 26.33
CA LEU A 310 -2.28 30.09 27.21
C LEU A 310 -1.73 30.51 28.59
N SER A 311 -0.69 29.84 29.02
CA SER A 311 0.16 30.11 30.20
C SER A 311 1.52 29.48 29.99
N GLU A 312 2.43 29.59 30.99
CA GLU A 312 3.77 28.94 30.87
C GLU A 312 3.68 27.44 30.64
N ASP A 313 2.70 26.77 31.23
CA ASP A 313 2.53 25.32 31.17
C ASP A 313 1.46 24.85 30.19
N ASN A 314 0.70 25.76 29.57
CA ASN A 314 -0.46 25.41 28.76
C ASN A 314 -0.39 26.02 27.37
N ILE A 315 -0.59 25.21 26.34
CA ILE A 315 -0.60 25.64 24.96
C ILE A 315 -1.89 25.22 24.25
N ALA A 316 -2.34 26.07 23.34
CA ALA A 316 -3.37 25.74 22.37
C ALA A 316 -2.76 25.63 20.98
N THR A 317 -3.25 24.71 20.17
CA THR A 317 -2.81 24.48 18.80
C THR A 317 -4.00 24.39 17.87
N LEU A 318 -3.93 25.14 16.76
CA LEU A 318 -4.82 24.99 15.61
C LEU A 318 -3.99 24.44 14.46
N GLU A 319 -4.39 23.32 13.88
CA GLU A 319 -3.72 22.69 12.75
C GLU A 319 -4.72 22.44 11.62
N TYR A 320 -4.38 22.87 10.42
CA TYR A 320 -5.15 22.58 9.20
C TYR A 320 -4.24 21.88 8.17
N LEU A 321 -4.70 20.75 7.66
CA LEU A 321 -4.08 20.00 6.58
C LEU A 321 -5.04 19.96 5.40
N HIS A 322 -4.59 20.37 4.23
CA HIS A 322 -5.21 20.13 2.94
C HIS A 322 -4.28 19.32 2.06
N SER A 323 -4.80 18.32 1.39
CA SER A 323 -4.04 17.56 0.39
C SER A 323 -4.93 17.19 -0.79
N ARG A 324 -4.37 17.28 -1.99
CA ARG A 324 -4.98 16.79 -3.22
C ARG A 324 -3.97 15.91 -3.96
N SER A 325 -4.36 14.69 -4.25
CA SER A 325 -3.60 13.79 -5.12
C SER A 325 -4.41 13.42 -6.36
N THR A 326 -3.72 13.28 -7.47
CA THR A 326 -4.32 12.84 -8.73
C THR A 326 -3.46 11.77 -9.36
N ASN A 327 -4.14 10.81 -9.99
CA ASN A 327 -3.53 9.68 -10.66
C ASN A 327 -4.16 9.50 -12.04
N ALA A 328 -3.35 9.54 -13.10
CA ALA A 328 -3.80 9.31 -14.47
C ALA A 328 -3.18 8.01 -14.99
N SER A 329 -3.99 6.97 -15.08
CA SER A 329 -3.57 5.64 -15.50
C SER A 329 -4.05 5.32 -16.91
N SER A 330 -3.30 4.45 -17.59
CA SER A 330 -3.67 3.91 -18.91
C SER A 330 -3.50 2.40 -18.93
N ILE A 331 -4.50 1.73 -19.50
CA ILE A 331 -4.52 0.29 -19.70
C ILE A 331 -4.95 -0.07 -21.13
N ALA A 332 -4.98 -1.37 -21.45
CA ALA A 332 -5.33 -1.85 -22.77
C ALA A 332 -6.74 -1.35 -23.21
N PRO A 333 -6.97 -1.18 -24.52
CA PRO A 333 -8.28 -0.82 -25.07
C PRO A 333 -9.40 -1.73 -24.58
N SER A 334 -10.65 -1.26 -24.61
CA SER A 334 -11.81 -1.98 -24.08
C SER A 334 -11.93 -3.37 -24.70
N PRO A 335 -11.99 -4.46 -23.89
CA PRO A 335 -12.33 -5.78 -24.36
C PRO A 335 -13.84 -5.93 -24.42
N LEU A 336 -14.37 -6.41 -25.54
CA LEU A 336 -15.78 -6.72 -25.69
C LEU A 336 -15.96 -8.15 -26.16
N THR A 337 -16.89 -8.85 -25.55
CA THR A 337 -17.26 -10.23 -25.86
C THR A 337 -18.73 -10.33 -26.20
N GLY A 338 -19.14 -11.41 -26.84
CA GLY A 338 -20.53 -11.64 -27.18
C GLY A 338 -21.09 -10.60 -28.16
N ILE A 339 -20.30 -10.23 -29.19
CA ILE A 339 -20.73 -9.31 -30.25
C ILE A 339 -21.25 -10.14 -31.42
N THR A 340 -22.50 -9.96 -31.80
CA THR A 340 -23.09 -10.68 -32.94
C THR A 340 -22.68 -10.02 -34.26
N MET A 341 -22.25 -10.82 -35.23
CA MET A 341 -22.04 -10.43 -36.63
C MET A 341 -22.78 -11.38 -37.53
N THR A 342 -23.70 -10.87 -38.33
CA THR A 342 -24.41 -11.65 -39.36
C THR A 342 -23.64 -11.76 -40.65
N SER A 343 -23.96 -12.76 -41.48
CA SER A 343 -23.37 -12.92 -42.82
C SER A 343 -23.67 -11.76 -43.79
N ALA A 344 -24.63 -10.91 -43.49
CA ALA A 344 -24.92 -9.69 -44.22
C ALA A 344 -23.89 -8.58 -44.06
N SER A 345 -23.03 -8.68 -43.01
CA SER A 345 -21.97 -7.68 -42.78
C SER A 345 -20.95 -7.71 -43.90
N PRO A 346 -20.55 -6.54 -44.46
CA PRO A 346 -19.49 -6.49 -45.47
C PRO A 346 -18.15 -7.02 -44.95
N TYR A 347 -17.97 -7.04 -43.61
CA TYR A 347 -16.75 -7.50 -42.94
C TYR A 347 -16.83 -8.98 -42.50
N TYR A 348 -17.89 -9.70 -42.86
CA TYR A 348 -17.95 -11.15 -42.65
C TYR A 348 -16.77 -11.84 -43.34
N PRO A 349 -16.11 -12.87 -42.73
CA PRO A 349 -14.99 -13.58 -43.36
C PRO A 349 -15.37 -14.12 -44.75
N GLY A 350 -14.63 -13.69 -45.81
CA GLY A 350 -14.95 -13.94 -47.21
C GLY A 350 -15.94 -12.95 -47.79
N GLY A 351 -16.39 -11.95 -47.07
CA GLY A 351 -17.33 -10.91 -47.55
C GLY A 351 -16.70 -9.81 -48.43
N SER A 352 -17.53 -8.82 -48.81
CA SER A 352 -17.18 -7.80 -49.85
C SER A 352 -16.07 -6.84 -49.40
N ALA A 353 -15.80 -6.67 -48.11
CA ALA A 353 -14.72 -5.84 -47.56
C ALA A 353 -13.34 -6.51 -47.60
N GLY A 354 -13.20 -7.72 -48.15
CA GLY A 354 -11.91 -8.39 -48.34
C GLY A 354 -11.32 -8.99 -47.07
N VAL A 355 -12.10 -9.21 -46.01
CA VAL A 355 -11.69 -9.99 -44.88
C VAL A 355 -11.43 -11.44 -45.31
N PRO A 356 -10.28 -12.04 -44.99
CA PRO A 356 -9.95 -13.40 -45.45
C PRO A 356 -11.06 -14.40 -45.12
N ALA A 357 -11.39 -15.28 -46.05
CA ALA A 357 -12.34 -16.37 -45.83
C ALA A 357 -11.77 -17.39 -44.85
N VAL A 358 -12.62 -17.97 -44.04
CA VAL A 358 -12.28 -19.05 -43.12
C VAL A 358 -12.99 -20.31 -43.54
N ALA A 359 -12.25 -21.42 -43.70
CA ALA A 359 -12.80 -22.67 -44.15
C ALA A 359 -13.87 -23.21 -43.19
N GLY A 360 -14.98 -23.71 -43.71
CA GLY A 360 -16.09 -24.29 -42.94
C GLY A 360 -17.19 -23.29 -42.58
N LEU A 361 -16.98 -21.98 -42.70
CA LEU A 361 -18.07 -21.02 -42.51
C LEU A 361 -19.02 -21.07 -43.75
N THR A 362 -20.31 -21.16 -43.48
CA THR A 362 -21.38 -21.33 -44.49
C THR A 362 -22.42 -20.18 -44.47
N GLY A 363 -22.16 -19.13 -43.67
CA GLY A 363 -23.02 -17.95 -43.61
C GLY A 363 -23.83 -17.84 -42.31
N GLU A 364 -23.50 -18.67 -41.33
CA GLU A 364 -24.05 -18.59 -39.96
C GLU A 364 -23.59 -17.31 -39.22
N ASP A 365 -24.36 -16.92 -38.22
CA ASP A 365 -23.99 -15.81 -37.34
C ASP A 365 -22.72 -16.13 -36.55
N LEU A 366 -21.90 -15.12 -36.34
CA LEU A 366 -20.67 -15.20 -35.56
C LEU A 366 -20.80 -14.43 -34.26
N THR A 367 -20.32 -15.02 -33.17
CA THR A 367 -20.09 -14.34 -31.89
C THR A 367 -18.62 -13.90 -31.83
N LEU A 368 -18.36 -12.59 -31.69
CA LEU A 368 -17.03 -12.04 -31.72
C LEU A 368 -16.54 -11.68 -30.30
N ASN A 369 -15.21 -11.87 -30.10
CA ASN A 369 -14.43 -11.32 -29.01
C ASN A 369 -13.44 -10.30 -29.60
N TRP A 370 -13.72 -9.02 -29.36
CA TRP A 370 -13.03 -7.90 -30.01
C TRP A 370 -12.40 -6.94 -29.02
N ARG A 371 -11.16 -6.55 -29.26
CA ARG A 371 -10.50 -5.46 -28.55
C ARG A 371 -10.58 -4.20 -29.37
N THR A 372 -11.31 -3.18 -28.92
CA THR A 372 -11.60 -1.95 -29.64
C THR A 372 -10.38 -1.01 -29.71
N VAL A 373 -9.30 -1.46 -30.34
CA VAL A 373 -8.04 -0.70 -30.45
C VAL A 373 -8.23 0.67 -31.09
N ALA A 374 -9.18 0.80 -32.03
CA ALA A 374 -9.52 2.06 -32.63
C ALA A 374 -10.12 3.11 -31.68
N ALA A 375 -10.65 2.69 -30.53
CA ALA A 375 -11.08 3.61 -29.47
C ALA A 375 -9.91 4.20 -28.66
N GLY A 376 -8.71 3.60 -28.76
CA GLY A 376 -7.53 3.98 -27.96
C GLY A 376 -7.41 3.24 -26.65
N LYS A 377 -6.32 3.53 -25.91
CA LYS A 377 -6.11 3.01 -24.54
C LYS A 377 -7.24 3.50 -23.63
N ARG A 378 -7.74 2.64 -22.74
CA ARG A 378 -8.61 3.09 -21.65
C ARG A 378 -7.79 3.94 -20.70
N GLN A 379 -8.23 5.16 -20.46
CA GLN A 379 -7.58 6.13 -19.60
C GLN A 379 -8.52 6.49 -18.46
N GLY A 380 -8.04 6.28 -17.23
CA GLY A 380 -8.72 6.64 -16.01
C GLY A 380 -8.05 7.84 -15.32
N TYR A 381 -8.83 8.58 -14.57
CA TYR A 381 -8.34 9.68 -13.74
C TYR A 381 -8.95 9.60 -12.36
N ASP A 382 -8.10 9.37 -11.37
CA ASP A 382 -8.50 9.35 -9.98
C ASP A 382 -8.09 10.66 -9.30
N THR A 383 -8.96 11.17 -8.43
CA THR A 383 -8.69 12.33 -7.58
C THR A 383 -8.98 11.95 -6.13
N SER A 384 -8.08 12.28 -5.23
CA SER A 384 -8.30 12.21 -3.78
C SER A 384 -8.04 13.57 -3.15
N ILE A 385 -8.98 14.06 -2.32
CA ILE A 385 -8.88 15.33 -1.62
C ILE A 385 -9.13 15.07 -0.13
N SER A 386 -8.18 15.46 0.71
CA SER A 386 -8.29 15.32 2.15
C SER A 386 -8.18 16.70 2.84
N ASP A 387 -9.12 16.99 3.72
CA ASP A 387 -9.08 18.15 4.60
C ASP A 387 -9.14 17.67 6.06
N ARG A 388 -8.28 18.23 6.91
CA ARG A 388 -8.27 17.95 8.34
C ARG A 388 -8.06 19.23 9.14
N LEU A 389 -8.93 19.44 10.13
CA LEU A 389 -8.83 20.55 11.09
C LEU A 389 -8.72 19.95 12.50
N VAL A 390 -7.75 20.41 13.27
CA VAL A 390 -7.56 20.02 14.67
C VAL A 390 -7.46 21.27 15.52
N LEU A 391 -8.28 21.35 16.56
CA LEU A 391 -8.12 22.28 17.67
C LEU A 391 -7.75 21.48 18.91
N ALA A 392 -6.59 21.74 19.48
CA ALA A 392 -6.08 20.99 20.61
C ALA A 392 -5.54 21.91 21.70
N SER A 393 -5.57 21.43 22.93
CA SER A 393 -4.88 22.05 24.06
C SER A 393 -4.20 20.99 24.90
N GLU A 394 -2.98 21.28 25.33
CA GLU A 394 -2.20 20.44 26.21
C GLU A 394 -1.45 21.27 27.27
N GLY A 395 -1.18 20.68 28.41
CA GLY A 395 -0.44 21.35 29.48
C GLY A 395 -0.65 20.72 30.85
N LEU A 396 -0.62 21.56 31.87
CA LEU A 396 -0.73 21.17 33.28
C LEU A 396 -1.90 21.92 33.96
N VAL A 397 -2.82 21.16 34.57
CA VAL A 397 -3.95 21.71 35.36
C VAL A 397 -4.09 20.93 36.66
N ALA A 398 -4.03 21.63 37.82
CA ALA A 398 -4.15 21.02 39.13
C ALA A 398 -3.19 19.83 39.38
N GLY A 399 -1.99 19.88 38.83
CA GLY A 399 -0.99 18.81 38.93
C GLY A 399 -1.24 17.60 38.02
N TRP A 400 -2.19 17.69 37.09
CA TRP A 400 -2.43 16.71 36.05
C TRP A 400 -1.94 17.26 34.71
N ASP A 401 -1.11 16.50 34.03
CA ASP A 401 -0.88 16.70 32.60
C ASP A 401 -2.17 16.39 31.85
N TYR A 402 -2.56 17.26 30.92
CA TYR A 402 -3.74 17.00 30.07
C TYR A 402 -3.39 17.17 28.58
N ASN A 403 -4.16 16.49 27.73
CA ASN A 403 -4.19 16.72 26.28
C ASN A 403 -5.62 16.47 25.80
N VAL A 404 -6.24 17.47 25.19
CA VAL A 404 -7.60 17.39 24.65
C VAL A 404 -7.60 17.89 23.22
N GLY A 405 -8.50 17.38 22.40
CA GLY A 405 -8.59 17.78 21.01
C GLY A 405 -9.96 17.55 20.39
N LEU A 406 -10.29 18.43 19.46
CA LEU A 406 -11.40 18.32 18.51
C LEU A 406 -10.79 18.11 17.13
N THR A 407 -11.19 17.08 16.44
CA THR A 407 -10.73 16.73 15.09
C THR A 407 -11.91 16.67 14.15
N TYR A 408 -11.81 17.34 13.01
CA TYR A 408 -12.66 17.15 11.84
C TYR A 408 -11.82 16.72 10.66
N SER A 409 -12.15 15.60 10.06
CA SER A 409 -11.45 15.07 8.88
C SER A 409 -12.47 14.69 7.81
N ILE A 410 -12.16 15.02 6.57
CA ILE A 410 -12.93 14.61 5.41
C ILE A 410 -11.96 14.13 4.33
N ASN A 411 -12.26 12.99 3.71
CA ASN A 411 -11.55 12.49 2.56
C ASN A 411 -12.56 12.20 1.44
N LYS A 412 -12.33 12.77 0.25
CA LYS A 412 -13.14 12.59 -0.95
C LYS A 412 -12.28 11.94 -2.01
N ALA A 413 -12.82 10.96 -2.70
CA ALA A 413 -12.18 10.36 -3.87
C ALA A 413 -13.16 10.23 -5.00
N SER A 414 -12.68 10.38 -6.23
CA SER A 414 -13.48 10.13 -7.42
C SER A 414 -12.65 9.47 -8.51
N SER A 415 -13.32 8.66 -9.35
CA SER A 415 -12.76 8.03 -10.53
C SER A 415 -13.57 8.41 -11.76
N ALA A 416 -12.88 8.77 -12.85
CA ALA A 416 -13.48 9.22 -14.08
C ALA A 416 -12.91 8.50 -15.31
N PHE A 417 -13.75 8.26 -16.31
CA PHE A 417 -13.33 7.89 -17.64
C PHE A 417 -12.81 9.13 -18.37
N VAL A 418 -11.63 9.03 -18.97
CA VAL A 418 -11.00 10.13 -19.76
C VAL A 418 -11.06 9.85 -21.24
N ASP A 419 -10.66 8.64 -21.67
CA ASP A 419 -10.69 8.21 -23.06
C ASP A 419 -10.65 6.68 -23.17
N GLY A 420 -11.01 6.12 -24.33
CA GLY A 420 -10.88 4.70 -24.66
C GLY A 420 -11.90 3.76 -24.00
N TYR A 421 -12.72 4.23 -23.09
CA TYR A 421 -13.91 3.52 -22.63
C TYR A 421 -15.04 3.75 -23.62
N THR A 422 -15.77 2.70 -23.97
CA THR A 422 -16.82 2.75 -24.99
C THR A 422 -18.15 2.24 -24.45
N ASN A 423 -19.25 2.74 -24.99
CA ASN A 423 -20.59 2.20 -24.77
C ASN A 423 -20.70 0.86 -25.48
N ASP A 424 -20.79 -0.21 -24.69
CA ASP A 424 -20.80 -1.58 -25.19
C ASP A 424 -21.95 -1.86 -26.14
N SER A 425 -23.15 -1.33 -25.84
CA SER A 425 -24.34 -1.51 -26.66
C SER A 425 -24.20 -0.84 -28.04
N LEU A 426 -23.63 0.39 -28.08
CA LEU A 426 -23.36 1.09 -29.32
C LEU A 426 -22.32 0.35 -30.17
N ILE A 427 -21.24 -0.14 -29.54
CA ILE A 427 -20.22 -0.90 -30.29
C ILE A 427 -20.81 -2.20 -30.85
N LYS A 428 -21.63 -2.94 -30.08
CA LYS A 428 -22.33 -4.13 -30.55
C LYS A 428 -23.26 -3.81 -31.74
N ALA A 429 -24.07 -2.75 -31.62
CA ALA A 429 -24.95 -2.29 -32.70
C ALA A 429 -24.17 -1.87 -33.94
N GLY A 430 -23.03 -1.21 -33.77
CA GLY A 430 -22.15 -0.80 -34.87
C GLY A 430 -21.55 -1.99 -35.66
N VAL A 431 -21.22 -3.09 -34.97
CA VAL A 431 -20.78 -4.33 -35.62
C VAL A 431 -21.94 -5.01 -36.34
N LEU A 432 -23.09 -5.14 -35.66
CA LEU A 432 -24.30 -5.77 -36.23
C LEU A 432 -24.79 -5.05 -37.50
N SER A 433 -24.73 -3.71 -37.57
CA SER A 433 -25.11 -2.92 -38.72
C SER A 433 -24.08 -2.89 -39.86
N GLY A 434 -22.88 -3.45 -39.65
CA GLY A 434 -21.79 -3.46 -40.59
C GLY A 434 -21.07 -2.11 -40.76
N ILE A 435 -21.29 -1.12 -39.89
CA ILE A 435 -20.53 0.15 -39.90
C ILE A 435 -19.13 0.00 -39.29
N LEU A 436 -18.97 -0.90 -38.29
CA LEU A 436 -17.70 -1.17 -37.67
C LEU A 436 -17.02 -2.41 -38.23
N ASN A 437 -15.70 -2.29 -38.46
CA ASN A 437 -14.85 -3.39 -38.89
C ASN A 437 -14.09 -4.00 -37.69
N PRO A 438 -14.52 -5.12 -37.15
CA PRO A 438 -13.80 -5.76 -36.04
C PRO A 438 -12.53 -6.49 -36.46
N PHE A 439 -12.32 -6.70 -37.77
CA PHE A 439 -11.19 -7.47 -38.27
C PHE A 439 -10.08 -6.61 -38.91
N GLY A 440 -10.25 -5.30 -39.01
CA GLY A 440 -9.26 -4.43 -39.66
C GLY A 440 -9.35 -2.97 -39.23
N GLU A 441 -8.80 -2.10 -40.03
CA GLU A 441 -8.89 -0.65 -39.84
C GLU A 441 -10.34 -0.17 -40.05
N GLN A 442 -10.70 0.90 -39.33
CA GLN A 442 -12.02 1.50 -39.45
C GLN A 442 -12.09 2.39 -40.69
N SER A 443 -13.23 2.42 -41.35
CA SER A 443 -13.56 3.50 -42.27
C SER A 443 -13.70 4.83 -41.52
N ALA A 444 -13.69 5.97 -42.23
CA ALA A 444 -13.94 7.27 -41.61
C ALA A 444 -15.29 7.31 -40.87
N ALA A 445 -16.33 6.68 -41.40
CA ALA A 445 -17.63 6.55 -40.76
C ALA A 445 -17.57 5.65 -39.51
N GLY A 446 -16.85 4.52 -39.57
CA GLY A 446 -16.64 3.62 -38.45
C GLY A 446 -15.85 4.29 -37.33
N GLN A 447 -14.80 5.06 -37.65
CA GLN A 447 -14.04 5.81 -36.67
C GLN A 447 -14.91 6.88 -35.98
N ALA A 448 -15.67 7.64 -36.75
CA ALA A 448 -16.61 8.64 -36.19
C ALA A 448 -17.65 8.01 -35.29
N TYR A 449 -18.15 6.81 -35.65
CA TYR A 449 -19.08 6.05 -34.80
C TYR A 449 -18.45 5.61 -33.49
N ILE A 450 -17.20 5.10 -33.49
CA ILE A 450 -16.45 4.76 -32.29
C ILE A 450 -16.21 6.00 -31.41
N ASP A 451 -15.81 7.11 -32.01
CA ASP A 451 -15.55 8.36 -31.27
C ASP A 451 -16.81 8.90 -30.59
N ALA A 452 -17.99 8.75 -31.25
CA ALA A 452 -19.29 9.08 -30.65
C ALA A 452 -19.71 8.11 -29.53
N ALA A 453 -19.24 6.86 -29.56
CA ALA A 453 -19.52 5.85 -28.55
C ALA A 453 -18.59 5.94 -27.32
N LYS A 454 -17.56 6.81 -27.35
CA LYS A 454 -16.65 6.98 -26.22
C LYS A 454 -17.34 7.60 -25.00
N LEU A 455 -17.04 7.03 -23.83
CA LEU A 455 -17.56 7.47 -22.54
C LEU A 455 -16.56 8.36 -21.83
N LYS A 456 -17.04 9.45 -21.24
CA LYS A 456 -16.24 10.39 -20.42
C LYS A 456 -17.04 10.87 -19.24
N GLY A 457 -16.36 11.11 -18.13
CA GLY A 457 -16.96 11.67 -16.93
C GLY A 457 -16.71 10.83 -15.68
N GLU A 458 -17.11 11.37 -14.57
CA GLU A 458 -17.01 10.73 -13.25
C GLU A 458 -18.08 9.62 -13.17
N TYR A 459 -17.61 8.41 -12.86
CA TYR A 459 -18.48 7.24 -12.74
C TYR A 459 -18.60 6.73 -11.30
N LEU A 460 -17.64 7.10 -10.43
CA LEU A 460 -17.64 6.74 -9.02
C LEU A 460 -17.10 7.92 -8.21
N ALA A 461 -17.81 8.31 -7.16
CA ALA A 461 -17.35 9.21 -6.13
C ALA A 461 -17.56 8.59 -4.76
N ALA A 462 -16.72 8.93 -3.81
CA ALA A 462 -16.86 8.48 -2.43
C ALA A 462 -16.36 9.54 -1.47
N LYS A 463 -16.92 9.55 -0.25
CA LYS A 463 -16.59 10.53 0.78
C LYS A 463 -16.60 9.85 2.13
N MET A 464 -15.50 10.02 2.88
CA MET A 464 -15.37 9.62 4.26
C MET A 464 -15.26 10.86 5.14
N THR A 465 -16.12 10.99 6.15
CA THR A 465 -16.10 12.08 7.12
C THR A 465 -15.94 11.50 8.51
N SER A 466 -15.06 12.10 9.31
CA SER A 466 -14.84 11.73 10.70
C SER A 466 -14.80 13.00 11.56
N ILE A 467 -15.61 13.07 12.58
CA ILE A 467 -15.58 14.14 13.60
C ILE A 467 -15.41 13.49 14.97
N GLY A 468 -14.45 13.97 15.75
CA GLY A 468 -14.13 13.35 17.03
C GLY A 468 -13.64 14.33 18.07
N VAL A 469 -13.90 14.00 19.32
CA VAL A 469 -13.35 14.64 20.51
C VAL A 469 -12.59 13.61 21.30
N ASP A 470 -11.36 13.90 21.64
CA ASP A 470 -10.50 13.09 22.49
C ASP A 470 -9.97 13.89 23.68
N GLY A 471 -9.77 13.20 24.80
CA GLY A 471 -9.16 13.81 25.98
C GLY A 471 -8.50 12.79 26.85
N LYS A 472 -7.35 13.17 27.44
CA LYS A 472 -6.62 12.37 28.42
C LYS A 472 -5.97 13.21 29.48
N VAL A 473 -5.80 12.63 30.65
CA VAL A 473 -5.04 13.21 31.76
C VAL A 473 -4.08 12.18 32.32
N SER A 474 -2.93 12.64 32.82
CA SER A 474 -1.94 11.75 33.48
C SER A 474 -1.23 12.47 34.62
N ARG A 475 -0.83 11.71 35.66
CA ARG A 475 0.03 12.19 36.73
C ARG A 475 0.67 11.03 37.51
N GLU A 476 1.64 11.34 38.33
CA GLU A 476 2.11 10.44 39.40
C GLU A 476 1.11 10.49 40.56
N ILE A 477 0.44 9.35 40.84
CA ILE A 477 -0.62 9.29 41.85
C ILE A 477 -0.14 8.81 43.22
N TYR A 478 1.01 8.13 43.28
CA TYR A 478 1.58 7.61 44.48
C TYR A 478 3.10 7.48 44.38
N GLN A 479 3.84 7.71 45.47
CA GLN A 479 5.27 7.62 45.49
C GLN A 479 5.70 6.34 46.21
N LEU A 480 6.33 5.41 45.47
CA LEU A 480 6.98 4.22 46.00
C LEU A 480 8.47 4.49 46.26
N PRO A 481 9.15 3.65 47.11
CA PRO A 481 10.60 3.77 47.27
C PRO A 481 11.41 3.63 45.97
N ALA A 482 10.81 3.03 44.96
CA ALA A 482 11.41 2.81 43.67
C ALA A 482 11.15 3.96 42.66
N GLY A 483 10.17 4.82 42.93
CA GLY A 483 9.76 5.93 42.04
C GLY A 483 8.26 6.20 42.11
N GLY A 484 7.79 7.17 41.32
CA GLY A 484 6.36 7.53 41.27
C GLY A 484 5.54 6.53 40.46
N VAL A 485 4.34 6.20 40.98
CA VAL A 485 3.33 5.42 40.20
C VAL A 485 2.63 6.35 39.23
N GLY A 486 2.89 6.16 37.96
CA GLY A 486 2.24 6.92 36.89
C GLY A 486 0.87 6.35 36.57
N PHE A 487 -0.12 7.22 36.42
CA PHE A 487 -1.47 6.87 36.00
C PHE A 487 -1.99 7.80 34.92
N ALA A 488 -2.70 7.24 33.94
CA ALA A 488 -3.39 7.98 32.92
C ALA A 488 -4.80 7.43 32.69
N VAL A 489 -5.72 8.32 32.32
CA VAL A 489 -7.07 7.97 31.86
C VAL A 489 -7.44 8.87 30.70
N GLY A 490 -8.13 8.29 29.71
CA GLY A 490 -8.58 9.04 28.54
C GLY A 490 -9.87 8.50 27.95
N THR A 491 -10.53 9.35 27.16
CA THR A 491 -11.78 9.05 26.48
C THR A 491 -11.75 9.56 25.05
N GLU A 492 -12.52 8.92 24.18
CA GLU A 492 -12.69 9.31 22.77
C GLU A 492 -14.16 9.14 22.38
N PHE A 493 -14.70 10.14 21.71
CA PHE A 493 -15.99 10.06 21.00
C PHE A 493 -15.76 10.42 19.55
N ARG A 494 -16.27 9.59 18.62
CA ARG A 494 -16.12 9.82 17.19
C ARG A 494 -17.38 9.41 16.44
N HIS A 495 -17.75 10.23 15.45
CA HIS A 495 -18.77 9.93 14.46
C HIS A 495 -18.12 9.80 13.10
N ASP A 496 -18.27 8.64 12.46
CA ASP A 496 -17.76 8.34 11.12
C ASP A 496 -18.95 8.15 10.17
N LYS A 497 -18.87 8.75 8.97
CA LYS A 497 -19.84 8.57 7.88
C LYS A 497 -19.11 8.37 6.55
N ALA A 498 -19.55 7.38 5.77
CA ALA A 498 -19.10 7.13 4.41
C ALA A 498 -20.28 7.17 3.44
N THR A 499 -20.07 7.75 2.25
CA THR A 499 -21.01 7.71 1.12
C THR A 499 -20.27 7.26 -0.13
N TYR A 500 -20.93 6.49 -0.96
CA TYR A 500 -20.45 5.95 -2.23
C TYR A 500 -21.51 6.25 -3.28
N ASP A 501 -21.19 7.16 -4.19
CA ASP A 501 -22.10 7.66 -5.22
C ASP A 501 -21.65 7.08 -6.57
N VAL A 502 -22.46 6.24 -7.19
CA VAL A 502 -22.18 5.60 -8.47
C VAL A 502 -23.04 6.23 -9.56
N ASN A 503 -22.40 6.82 -10.56
CA ASN A 503 -23.11 7.23 -11.76
C ASN A 503 -23.49 6.00 -12.57
N THR A 504 -24.58 5.33 -12.18
CA THR A 504 -25.04 4.09 -12.80
C THR A 504 -25.37 4.28 -14.27
N ALA A 505 -25.88 5.45 -14.68
CA ALA A 505 -26.16 5.77 -16.07
C ALA A 505 -24.90 5.77 -16.94
N LEU A 506 -23.72 6.13 -16.38
CA LEU A 506 -22.45 6.11 -17.09
C LEU A 506 -21.74 4.76 -16.93
N ALA A 507 -21.68 4.23 -15.70
CA ALA A 507 -20.93 3.01 -15.37
C ALA A 507 -21.51 1.78 -16.07
N SER A 508 -22.85 1.66 -16.18
CA SER A 508 -23.53 0.53 -16.81
C SER A 508 -23.30 0.43 -18.31
N GLN A 509 -22.89 1.51 -18.97
CA GLN A 509 -22.61 1.52 -20.40
C GLN A 509 -21.27 0.85 -20.77
N ALA A 510 -20.35 0.68 -19.80
CA ALA A 510 -19.06 0.05 -20.02
C ALA A 510 -18.86 -1.11 -19.04
N SER A 511 -19.08 -2.34 -19.46
CA SER A 511 -18.82 -3.54 -18.65
C SER A 511 -17.38 -3.59 -18.13
N SER A 512 -16.44 -3.05 -18.91
CA SER A 512 -15.02 -2.96 -18.56
C SER A 512 -14.69 -1.96 -17.42
N SER A 513 -15.68 -1.26 -16.85
CA SER A 513 -15.53 -0.39 -15.68
C SER A 513 -15.38 -1.19 -14.38
N GLY A 514 -15.98 -2.37 -14.31
CA GLY A 514 -16.15 -3.15 -13.08
C GLY A 514 -17.31 -2.67 -12.19
N TYR A 515 -17.96 -1.55 -12.51
CA TYR A 515 -19.03 -0.93 -11.71
C TYR A 515 -20.39 -0.92 -12.41
N ALA A 516 -20.56 -1.73 -13.47
CA ALA A 516 -21.79 -1.73 -14.25
C ALA A 516 -23.05 -2.05 -13.45
N ASP A 517 -22.94 -2.91 -12.43
CA ASP A 517 -24.05 -3.33 -11.56
C ASP A 517 -24.00 -2.66 -10.17
N ALA A 518 -23.07 -1.73 -9.93
CA ALA A 518 -22.90 -1.07 -8.65
C ALA A 518 -24.03 -0.05 -8.39
N GLN A 519 -24.36 0.12 -7.11
CA GLN A 519 -25.40 1.04 -6.63
C GLN A 519 -24.81 1.97 -5.58
N ASP A 520 -25.47 3.12 -5.36
CA ASP A 520 -25.15 4.02 -4.26
C ASP A 520 -25.26 3.29 -2.92
N GLN A 521 -24.30 3.60 -2.04
CA GLN A 521 -24.23 3.02 -0.70
C GLN A 521 -23.88 4.11 0.32
N GLU A 522 -24.35 3.96 1.55
CA GLU A 522 -23.91 4.79 2.67
C GLU A 522 -23.82 3.98 3.96
N GLY A 523 -22.97 4.44 4.86
CA GLY A 523 -22.82 3.90 6.20
C GLY A 523 -22.39 4.95 7.18
N GLN A 524 -22.80 4.78 8.44
CA GLN A 524 -22.36 5.67 9.52
C GLN A 524 -22.31 4.93 10.85
N ARG A 525 -21.44 5.41 11.75
CA ARG A 525 -21.33 4.85 13.10
C ARG A 525 -20.92 5.89 14.13
N ASN A 526 -21.31 5.63 15.38
CA ASN A 526 -20.78 6.32 16.55
C ASN A 526 -19.84 5.40 17.32
N ILE A 527 -18.75 5.94 17.80
CA ILE A 527 -17.72 5.24 18.55
C ILE A 527 -17.51 5.98 19.86
N ALA A 528 -17.56 5.26 20.97
CA ALA A 528 -17.23 5.76 22.28
C ALA A 528 -16.17 4.85 22.92
N ALA A 529 -15.12 5.45 23.51
CA ALA A 529 -14.07 4.70 24.14
C ALA A 529 -13.62 5.29 25.47
N LEU A 530 -13.26 4.42 26.38
CA LEU A 530 -12.63 4.75 27.67
C LEU A 530 -11.40 3.87 27.85
N TYR A 531 -10.27 4.45 28.24
CA TYR A 531 -9.05 3.70 28.52
C TYR A 531 -8.31 4.23 29.75
N SER A 532 -7.51 3.38 30.33
CA SER A 532 -6.63 3.73 31.43
C SER A 532 -5.28 3.04 31.30
N GLU A 533 -4.25 3.65 31.83
CA GLU A 533 -2.87 3.15 31.88
C GLU A 533 -2.29 3.38 33.28
N ILE A 534 -1.53 2.41 33.77
CA ILE A 534 -0.78 2.50 35.01
C ILE A 534 0.67 2.02 34.81
N SER A 535 1.60 2.70 35.40
CA SER A 535 3.01 2.29 35.49
C SER A 535 3.49 2.26 36.93
N VAL A 536 3.97 1.12 37.34
CA VAL A 536 4.36 0.85 38.74
C VAL A 536 5.83 0.47 38.77
N PRO A 537 6.73 1.33 39.27
CA PRO A 537 8.12 0.95 39.53
C PRO A 537 8.19 0.02 40.76
N LEU A 538 8.35 -1.29 40.51
CA LEU A 538 8.43 -2.32 41.55
C LEU A 538 9.78 -2.24 42.28
N THR A 539 10.85 -2.00 41.55
CA THR A 539 12.20 -1.67 42.05
C THR A 539 12.78 -0.55 41.16
N LYS A 540 13.93 0.00 41.48
CA LYS A 540 14.63 1.00 40.64
C LYS A 540 14.96 0.46 39.23
N SER A 541 15.01 -0.88 39.10
CA SER A 541 15.35 -1.54 37.83
C SER A 541 14.19 -2.31 37.18
N LEU A 542 13.04 -2.44 37.86
CA LEU A 542 11.92 -3.26 37.43
C LEU A 542 10.63 -2.44 37.46
N GLU A 543 9.99 -2.29 36.31
CA GLU A 543 8.73 -1.58 36.14
C GLU A 543 7.67 -2.52 35.53
N LEU A 544 6.48 -2.51 36.13
CA LEU A 544 5.28 -3.16 35.62
C LEU A 544 4.35 -2.11 35.04
N SER A 545 3.88 -2.32 33.82
CA SER A 545 2.86 -1.48 33.17
C SER A 545 1.60 -2.26 32.86
N GLY A 546 0.46 -1.61 33.02
CA GLY A 546 -0.85 -2.16 32.67
C GLY A 546 -1.67 -1.12 31.92
N ALA A 547 -2.45 -1.55 30.95
CA ALA A 547 -3.43 -0.71 30.25
C ALA A 547 -4.69 -1.51 29.92
N ALA A 548 -5.82 -0.84 29.84
CA ALA A 548 -7.07 -1.44 29.44
C ALA A 548 -7.93 -0.41 28.70
N ARG A 549 -8.57 -0.84 27.62
CA ARG A 549 -9.47 0.00 26.83
C ARG A 549 -10.76 -0.75 26.53
N TYR A 550 -11.88 -0.06 26.65
CA TYR A 550 -13.18 -0.48 26.17
C TYR A 550 -13.64 0.45 25.06
N ASP A 551 -13.99 -0.13 23.92
CA ASP A 551 -14.56 0.57 22.78
C ASP A 551 -15.97 0.06 22.51
N HIS A 552 -16.91 0.96 22.20
CA HIS A 552 -18.27 0.64 21.78
C HIS A 552 -18.56 1.29 20.44
N TYR A 553 -18.94 0.45 19.47
CA TYR A 553 -19.33 0.82 18.11
C TYR A 553 -20.84 0.60 17.98
N SER A 554 -21.56 1.59 17.45
CA SER A 554 -23.02 1.52 17.32
C SER A 554 -23.52 0.43 16.38
N ASP A 555 -22.69 -0.06 15.48
CA ASP A 555 -22.99 -1.07 14.45
C ASP A 555 -22.46 -2.47 14.78
N VAL A 556 -21.29 -2.60 15.37
CA VAL A 556 -20.64 -3.92 15.61
C VAL A 556 -20.40 -4.23 17.09
N GLY A 557 -20.91 -3.38 18.00
CA GLY A 557 -20.91 -3.64 19.45
C GLY A 557 -19.61 -3.27 20.16
N GLY A 558 -19.41 -3.88 21.35
CA GLY A 558 -18.33 -3.55 22.26
C GLY A 558 -17.15 -4.52 22.25
N THR A 559 -15.95 -4.00 22.59
CA THR A 559 -14.73 -4.80 22.75
C THR A 559 -13.89 -4.28 23.90
N PHE A 560 -13.24 -5.21 24.63
CA PHE A 560 -12.36 -4.91 25.75
C PHE A 560 -10.96 -5.45 25.47
N ASN A 561 -9.93 -4.58 25.58
CA ASN A 561 -8.57 -4.88 25.19
C ASN A 561 -7.58 -4.52 26.31
N PRO A 562 -7.16 -5.49 27.15
CA PRO A 562 -6.11 -5.33 28.14
C PRO A 562 -4.72 -5.48 27.54
N LYS A 563 -3.74 -4.84 28.20
CA LYS A 563 -2.30 -4.97 27.97
C LYS A 563 -1.57 -5.02 29.30
N VAL A 564 -0.56 -5.86 29.41
CA VAL A 564 0.42 -5.88 30.50
C VAL A 564 1.82 -5.87 29.91
N GLY A 565 2.73 -5.14 30.52
CA GLY A 565 4.13 -5.06 30.14
C GLY A 565 5.06 -5.07 31.35
N LEU A 566 6.25 -5.61 31.17
CA LEU A 566 7.31 -5.61 32.14
C LEU A 566 8.59 -5.08 31.50
N ARG A 567 9.25 -4.13 32.18
CA ARG A 567 10.57 -3.60 31.85
C ARG A 567 11.54 -3.89 32.97
N TRP A 568 12.65 -4.56 32.65
CA TRP A 568 13.69 -4.89 33.60
C TRP A 568 15.06 -4.44 33.12
N GLU A 569 15.62 -3.45 33.77
CA GLU A 569 16.99 -2.98 33.58
C GLU A 569 17.93 -3.85 34.43
N ALA A 570 18.35 -4.99 33.87
CA ALA A 570 19.21 -5.95 34.55
C ALA A 570 20.59 -5.36 34.88
N SER A 571 21.06 -4.41 34.07
CA SER A 571 22.23 -3.56 34.27
C SER A 571 22.09 -2.26 33.47
N LYS A 572 22.99 -1.29 33.65
CA LYS A 572 23.06 -0.07 32.82
C LYS A 572 23.24 -0.36 31.34
N GLN A 573 23.67 -1.57 30.97
CA GLN A 573 23.94 -1.97 29.60
C GLN A 573 22.87 -2.90 29.03
N VAL A 574 22.02 -3.51 29.87
CA VAL A 574 21.10 -4.56 29.45
C VAL A 574 19.70 -4.27 29.95
N LEU A 575 18.77 -4.11 29.06
CA LEU A 575 17.36 -3.94 29.32
C LEU A 575 16.57 -5.10 28.70
N PHE A 576 15.73 -5.78 29.49
CA PHE A 576 14.71 -6.70 29.00
C PHE A 576 13.33 -6.04 29.03
N ARG A 577 12.51 -6.37 28.05
CA ARG A 577 11.12 -5.93 27.97
C ARG A 577 10.24 -7.05 27.47
N THR A 578 9.04 -7.18 28.02
CA THR A 578 8.04 -8.12 27.53
C THR A 578 6.66 -7.50 27.62
N SER A 579 5.79 -7.89 26.72
CA SER A 579 4.39 -7.47 26.74
C SER A 579 3.46 -8.58 26.28
N TYR A 580 2.25 -8.58 26.81
CA TYR A 580 1.11 -9.34 26.31
C TYR A 580 -0.08 -8.41 26.16
N ASN A 581 -0.71 -8.42 25.01
CA ASN A 581 -1.89 -7.59 24.78
C ASN A 581 -2.91 -8.30 23.90
N THR A 582 -4.15 -7.86 24.01
CA THR A 582 -5.20 -8.17 23.04
C THR A 582 -5.46 -6.95 22.18
N GLY A 583 -5.97 -7.17 20.98
CA GLY A 583 -6.33 -6.11 20.06
C GLY A 583 -7.51 -6.53 19.20
N PHE A 584 -8.01 -5.59 18.41
CA PHE A 584 -9.12 -5.84 17.49
C PHE A 584 -9.04 -4.92 16.27
N ARG A 585 -9.76 -5.31 15.22
CA ARG A 585 -10.13 -4.46 14.11
C ARG A 585 -11.65 -4.50 13.91
N ALA A 586 -12.30 -3.37 14.06
CA ALA A 586 -13.68 -3.23 13.64
C ALA A 586 -13.75 -3.26 12.10
N PRO A 587 -14.73 -3.96 11.47
CA PRO A 587 -14.98 -3.81 10.05
C PRO A 587 -15.12 -2.32 9.72
N THR A 588 -14.51 -1.85 8.67
CA THR A 588 -14.65 -0.45 8.25
C THR A 588 -16.02 -0.20 7.63
N LEU A 589 -16.40 1.07 7.43
CA LEU A 589 -17.64 1.37 6.71
C LEU A 589 -17.58 0.90 5.26
N TYR A 590 -16.38 0.81 4.65
CA TYR A 590 -16.21 0.19 3.35
C TYR A 590 -16.38 -1.33 3.39
N ASP A 591 -15.82 -2.01 4.40
CA ASP A 591 -16.01 -3.46 4.56
C ASP A 591 -17.49 -3.82 4.71
N LEU A 592 -18.31 -2.96 5.34
CA LEU A 592 -19.74 -3.18 5.56
C LEU A 592 -20.60 -2.72 4.37
N HIS A 593 -20.26 -1.57 3.75
CA HIS A 593 -21.13 -0.85 2.81
C HIS A 593 -20.44 -0.49 1.49
N GLY A 594 -19.23 -1.01 1.20
CA GLY A 594 -18.55 -0.76 -0.08
C GLY A 594 -19.42 -1.19 -1.26
N PRO A 595 -19.47 -0.39 -2.36
CA PRO A 595 -20.27 -0.74 -3.52
C PRO A 595 -19.79 -2.05 -4.13
N ALA A 596 -20.71 -2.85 -4.65
CA ALA A 596 -20.37 -4.09 -5.30
C ALA A 596 -19.69 -3.85 -6.64
N THR A 597 -18.61 -4.61 -6.90
CA THR A 597 -17.95 -4.67 -8.20
C THR A 597 -18.18 -6.02 -8.86
N LYS A 598 -18.31 -6.05 -10.19
CA LYS A 598 -18.43 -7.27 -10.97
C LYS A 598 -17.31 -7.28 -12.03
N THR A 599 -16.47 -8.29 -11.96
CA THR A 599 -15.35 -8.47 -12.87
C THR A 599 -15.22 -9.93 -13.27
N TYR A 600 -14.27 -10.23 -14.15
CA TYR A 600 -13.94 -11.63 -14.45
C TYR A 600 -13.00 -12.19 -13.37
N THR A 601 -13.11 -13.53 -13.15
CA THR A 601 -12.16 -14.28 -12.33
C THR A 601 -10.74 -14.10 -12.88
N SER A 602 -9.74 -14.20 -12.01
CA SER A 602 -8.33 -14.10 -12.38
C SER A 602 -7.92 -15.25 -13.31
N ASN A 603 -8.42 -16.45 -13.01
CA ASN A 603 -8.18 -17.67 -13.78
C ASN A 603 -9.44 -18.14 -14.51
N ALA A 604 -9.26 -19.02 -15.48
CA ALA A 604 -10.34 -19.73 -16.14
C ALA A 604 -10.81 -20.90 -15.28
N TYR A 605 -12.11 -21.07 -15.13
CA TYR A 605 -12.76 -22.14 -14.38
C TYR A 605 -13.83 -22.82 -15.22
N ASP A 606 -14.08 -24.10 -14.93
CA ASP A 606 -15.28 -24.79 -15.39
C ASP A 606 -16.45 -24.39 -14.50
N ASP A 607 -17.62 -24.14 -15.10
CA ASP A 607 -18.86 -24.01 -14.35
C ASP A 607 -19.16 -25.37 -13.67
N PRO A 608 -19.26 -25.42 -12.33
CA PRO A 608 -19.43 -26.71 -11.64
C PRO A 608 -20.70 -27.48 -11.99
N VAL A 609 -21.72 -26.79 -12.52
CA VAL A 609 -23.03 -27.38 -12.90
C VAL A 609 -23.13 -27.55 -14.41
N LEU A 610 -22.76 -26.52 -15.18
CA LEU A 610 -22.96 -26.49 -16.63
C LEU A 610 -21.78 -27.09 -17.42
N CYS A 611 -20.61 -27.27 -16.78
CA CYS A 611 -19.41 -27.88 -17.35
C CYS A 611 -18.80 -28.91 -16.38
N ALA A 612 -19.60 -29.71 -15.72
CA ALA A 612 -19.10 -30.70 -14.77
C ALA A 612 -18.17 -31.73 -15.46
N GLY A 613 -16.94 -31.87 -14.94
CA GLY A 613 -15.93 -32.76 -15.49
C GLY A 613 -15.37 -32.33 -16.86
N GLY A 614 -15.37 -31.04 -17.16
CA GLY A 614 -14.76 -30.47 -18.38
C GLY A 614 -15.62 -30.64 -19.64
N THR A 615 -16.88 -31.05 -19.49
CA THR A 615 -17.79 -31.21 -20.63
C THR A 615 -19.08 -30.44 -20.40
N ALA A 616 -19.43 -29.59 -21.37
CA ALA A 616 -20.67 -28.79 -21.26
C ALA A 616 -21.90 -29.71 -21.30
N VAL A 617 -22.86 -29.42 -20.40
CA VAL A 617 -24.16 -30.11 -20.42
C VAL A 617 -24.96 -29.72 -21.65
N SER A 618 -25.93 -30.59 -22.03
CA SER A 618 -26.76 -30.33 -23.21
C SER A 618 -27.51 -28.99 -23.10
N GLY A 619 -27.31 -28.13 -24.09
CA GLY A 619 -27.91 -26.81 -24.16
C GLY A 619 -27.08 -25.67 -23.53
N ALA A 620 -25.94 -25.97 -22.89
CA ALA A 620 -25.00 -24.98 -22.46
C ALA A 620 -23.92 -24.70 -23.54
N ASN A 621 -23.44 -23.46 -23.63
CA ASN A 621 -22.39 -23.10 -24.57
C ASN A 621 -21.00 -23.41 -23.97
N PRO A 622 -20.23 -24.38 -24.52
CA PRO A 622 -18.91 -24.74 -23.98
C PRO A 622 -17.96 -23.56 -23.80
N ASN A 623 -18.01 -22.57 -24.68
CA ASN A 623 -17.10 -21.41 -24.67
C ASN A 623 -17.39 -20.43 -23.52
N THR A 624 -18.55 -20.54 -22.88
CA THR A 624 -18.93 -19.67 -21.76
C THR A 624 -18.98 -20.40 -20.42
N VAL A 625 -18.96 -21.74 -20.43
CA VAL A 625 -19.11 -22.52 -19.21
C VAL A 625 -17.88 -23.39 -18.89
N CYS A 626 -17.04 -23.77 -19.93
CA CYS A 626 -15.88 -24.62 -19.73
C CYS A 626 -14.57 -23.85 -19.90
N ASN A 627 -13.66 -23.98 -18.95
CA ASN A 627 -12.32 -23.42 -18.95
C ASN A 627 -12.29 -21.94 -19.40
N THR A 628 -13.17 -21.12 -18.80
CA THR A 628 -13.34 -19.71 -19.14
C THR A 628 -13.37 -18.85 -17.88
N GLN A 629 -12.99 -17.56 -18.01
CA GLN A 629 -13.14 -16.61 -16.91
C GLN A 629 -14.63 -16.38 -16.66
N GLN A 630 -15.07 -16.66 -15.44
CA GLN A 630 -16.43 -16.46 -14.98
C GLN A 630 -16.60 -15.06 -14.38
N TYR A 631 -17.83 -14.57 -14.28
CA TYR A 631 -18.08 -13.33 -13.53
C TYR A 631 -18.04 -13.59 -12.03
N ILE A 632 -17.31 -12.75 -11.31
CA ILE A 632 -17.26 -12.69 -9.85
C ILE A 632 -17.72 -11.32 -9.37
N ARG A 633 -18.57 -11.29 -8.38
CA ARG A 633 -19.09 -10.10 -7.72
C ARG A 633 -18.52 -10.02 -6.32
N SER A 634 -17.85 -8.92 -5.99
CA SER A 634 -17.34 -8.64 -4.65
C SER A 634 -17.91 -7.31 -4.13
N GLY A 635 -17.93 -7.12 -2.81
CA GLY A 635 -18.46 -5.91 -2.19
C GLY A 635 -18.52 -6.02 -0.67
N GLY A 636 -19.08 -5.00 -0.02
CA GLY A 636 -19.25 -4.96 1.43
C GLY A 636 -20.23 -6.03 1.94
N ASN A 637 -20.06 -6.40 3.22
CA ASN A 637 -20.96 -7.32 3.92
C ASN A 637 -21.35 -6.74 5.29
N PRO A 638 -22.60 -6.33 5.50
CA PRO A 638 -23.06 -5.74 6.76
C PRO A 638 -23.07 -6.71 7.95
N ASN A 639 -22.87 -8.01 7.72
CA ASN A 639 -22.88 -9.04 8.76
C ASN A 639 -21.48 -9.34 9.34
N LEU A 640 -20.46 -8.62 8.93
CA LEU A 640 -19.09 -8.83 9.39
C LEU A 640 -18.94 -8.56 10.90
N LYS A 641 -18.13 -9.41 11.55
CA LYS A 641 -17.75 -9.29 12.96
C LYS A 641 -16.36 -8.68 13.08
N PRO A 642 -16.05 -8.03 14.24
CA PRO A 642 -14.69 -7.55 14.49
C PRO A 642 -13.66 -8.69 14.54
N GLU A 643 -12.51 -8.47 13.88
CA GLU A 643 -11.32 -9.33 14.06
C GLU A 643 -10.75 -9.14 15.46
N LYS A 644 -10.20 -10.20 16.02
CA LYS A 644 -9.61 -10.20 17.38
C LYS A 644 -8.18 -10.71 17.34
N SER A 645 -7.28 -10.04 18.06
CA SER A 645 -5.88 -10.44 18.10
C SER A 645 -5.38 -10.69 19.52
N LYS A 646 -4.31 -11.51 19.60
CA LYS A 646 -3.47 -11.69 20.77
C LYS A 646 -2.03 -11.54 20.33
N THR A 647 -1.28 -10.69 21.02
CA THR A 647 0.13 -10.41 20.73
C THR A 647 0.96 -10.65 21.97
N PHE A 648 2.06 -11.37 21.78
CA PHE A 648 3.12 -11.52 22.76
C PHE A 648 4.43 -10.98 22.19
N ALA A 649 5.16 -10.15 22.94
CA ALA A 649 6.46 -9.63 22.55
C ALA A 649 7.48 -9.82 23.69
N LEU A 650 8.73 -10.10 23.31
CA LEU A 650 9.88 -10.21 24.21
C LEU A 650 11.08 -9.55 23.56
N GLY A 651 11.68 -8.58 24.23
CA GLY A 651 12.80 -7.82 23.68
C GLY A 651 13.98 -7.73 24.64
N VAL A 652 15.16 -7.58 24.06
CA VAL A 652 16.39 -7.23 24.75
C VAL A 652 17.04 -6.04 24.06
N VAL A 653 17.47 -5.06 24.85
CA VAL A 653 18.30 -3.94 24.39
C VAL A 653 19.65 -4.05 25.08
N PHE A 654 20.70 -3.95 24.30
CA PHE A 654 22.08 -4.00 24.75
C PHE A 654 22.82 -2.72 24.36
N GLU A 655 23.28 -1.98 25.35
CA GLU A 655 24.00 -0.71 25.21
C GLU A 655 25.37 -0.81 25.90
N PRO A 656 26.36 -1.49 25.28
CA PRO A 656 27.66 -1.70 25.91
C PRO A 656 28.39 -0.41 26.22
N VAL A 657 28.15 0.61 25.40
CA VAL A 657 28.62 1.99 25.55
C VAL A 657 27.57 2.94 25.00
N ASN A 658 27.56 4.20 25.44
CA ASN A 658 26.55 5.21 25.03
C ASN A 658 26.47 5.48 23.51
N SER A 659 27.49 5.04 22.76
CA SER A 659 27.54 5.21 21.30
C SER A 659 26.98 4.02 20.52
N VAL A 660 26.63 2.91 21.19
CA VAL A 660 26.14 1.67 20.56
C VAL A 660 24.89 1.20 21.25
N SER A 661 23.82 1.05 20.51
CA SER A 661 22.56 0.42 20.96
C SER A 661 22.15 -0.67 19.99
N VAL A 662 21.91 -1.87 20.51
CA VAL A 662 21.44 -3.04 19.76
C VAL A 662 20.16 -3.54 20.39
N SER A 663 19.12 -3.82 19.59
CA SER A 663 17.92 -4.46 20.09
C SER A 663 17.52 -5.68 19.26
N PHE A 664 16.92 -6.65 19.94
CA PHE A 664 16.26 -7.81 19.37
C PHE A 664 14.88 -7.92 20.03
N ASP A 665 13.83 -7.88 19.20
CA ASP A 665 12.45 -7.94 19.68
C ASP A 665 11.72 -9.10 18.99
N TYR A 666 11.46 -10.17 19.72
CA TYR A 666 10.61 -11.26 19.27
C TYR A 666 9.15 -10.85 19.34
N PHE A 667 8.39 -11.20 18.30
CA PHE A 667 6.94 -11.02 18.26
C PHE A 667 6.22 -12.32 17.91
N ASN A 668 5.02 -12.50 18.46
CA ASN A 668 4.07 -13.54 18.10
C ASN A 668 2.67 -12.95 18.09
N ILE A 669 2.01 -12.97 16.95
CA ILE A 669 0.69 -12.38 16.74
C ILE A 669 -0.24 -13.46 16.21
N LYS A 670 -1.42 -13.57 16.80
CA LYS A 670 -2.52 -14.42 16.36
C LYS A 670 -3.76 -13.57 16.17
N ILE A 671 -4.37 -13.64 14.96
CA ILE A 671 -5.62 -12.95 14.62
C ILE A 671 -6.67 -14.03 14.37
N LYS A 672 -7.89 -13.81 14.84
CA LYS A 672 -9.08 -14.62 14.58
C LYS A 672 -10.11 -13.79 13.83
N ASP A 673 -10.98 -14.49 13.12
CA ASP A 673 -12.09 -13.89 12.37
C ASP A 673 -11.58 -12.83 11.35
N SER A 674 -10.43 -13.12 10.69
CA SER A 674 -9.80 -12.23 9.73
C SER A 674 -10.77 -11.93 8.58
N ILE A 675 -10.99 -10.65 8.29
CA ILE A 675 -11.88 -10.21 7.21
C ILE A 675 -11.13 -10.27 5.88
N GLY A 676 -11.73 -10.94 4.92
CA GLY A 676 -11.20 -11.12 3.57
C GLY A 676 -12.25 -11.71 2.62
N THR A 677 -11.83 -11.97 1.40
CA THR A 677 -12.64 -12.67 0.40
C THR A 677 -12.17 -14.13 0.31
N VAL A 678 -13.08 -15.07 0.21
CA VAL A 678 -12.72 -16.47 -0.07
C VAL A 678 -12.05 -16.52 -1.45
N ALA A 679 -10.91 -17.19 -1.56
CA ALA A 679 -10.19 -17.30 -2.82
C ALA A 679 -11.04 -17.97 -3.91
N GLU A 680 -10.93 -17.49 -5.16
CA GLU A 680 -11.69 -18.01 -6.30
C GLU A 680 -11.52 -19.53 -6.44
N SER A 681 -10.30 -20.04 -6.39
CA SER A 681 -10.02 -21.49 -6.45
C SER A 681 -10.74 -22.26 -5.36
N THR A 682 -10.73 -21.75 -4.11
CA THR A 682 -11.44 -22.39 -2.99
C THR A 682 -12.93 -22.47 -3.23
N ILE A 683 -13.54 -21.43 -3.84
CA ILE A 683 -14.98 -21.40 -4.16
C ILE A 683 -15.30 -22.44 -5.24
N PHE A 684 -14.54 -22.44 -6.34
CA PHE A 684 -14.82 -23.35 -7.47
C PHE A 684 -14.48 -24.81 -7.15
N ASP A 685 -13.39 -25.08 -6.40
CA ASP A 685 -12.99 -26.43 -6.00
C ASP A 685 -13.91 -27.06 -4.96
N ASN A 686 -14.69 -26.25 -4.23
CA ASN A 686 -15.57 -26.70 -3.16
C ASN A 686 -17.03 -26.28 -3.41
N TYR A 687 -17.54 -26.52 -4.61
CA TYR A 687 -18.88 -26.10 -5.04
C TYR A 687 -20.00 -26.44 -4.04
N GLU A 688 -20.05 -27.66 -3.50
CA GLU A 688 -21.10 -28.09 -2.55
C GLU A 688 -21.15 -27.21 -1.28
N LYS A 689 -19.97 -26.71 -0.84
CA LYS A 689 -19.88 -25.80 0.31
C LYS A 689 -20.31 -24.38 -0.06
N TYR A 690 -19.93 -23.93 -1.25
CA TYR A 690 -20.13 -22.55 -1.73
C TYR A 690 -21.25 -22.40 -2.76
N LYS A 691 -22.09 -23.41 -2.96
CA LYS A 691 -23.16 -23.38 -3.97
C LYS A 691 -24.09 -22.16 -3.86
N SER A 692 -24.27 -21.60 -2.67
CA SER A 692 -25.05 -20.37 -2.46
C SER A 692 -24.39 -19.11 -3.03
N TYR A 693 -23.09 -19.18 -3.38
CA TYR A 693 -22.38 -18.09 -4.02
C TYR A 693 -22.64 -18.04 -5.53
N PHE A 694 -22.99 -19.18 -6.14
CA PHE A 694 -23.25 -19.29 -7.58
C PHE A 694 -24.67 -18.81 -7.89
N VAL A 695 -24.77 -17.74 -8.67
CA VAL A 695 -26.06 -17.15 -9.09
C VAL A 695 -26.26 -17.46 -10.56
N TYR A 696 -27.27 -18.32 -10.82
CA TYR A 696 -27.64 -18.69 -12.16
C TYR A 696 -28.86 -17.90 -12.64
N SER A 697 -29.01 -17.80 -13.96
CA SER A 697 -30.18 -17.25 -14.63
C SER A 697 -31.46 -18.06 -14.21
N ALA A 698 -32.61 -17.45 -14.36
CA ALA A 698 -33.89 -18.06 -13.96
C ALA A 698 -34.18 -19.40 -14.66
N ASP A 699 -33.63 -19.63 -15.86
CA ASP A 699 -33.72 -20.87 -16.62
C ASP A 699 -32.62 -21.89 -16.27
N GLY A 700 -31.68 -21.50 -15.39
CA GLY A 700 -30.56 -22.34 -14.94
C GLY A 700 -29.47 -22.60 -16.00
N LYS A 701 -29.50 -21.92 -17.15
CA LYS A 701 -28.59 -22.18 -18.28
C LYS A 701 -27.37 -21.31 -18.36
N THR A 702 -27.27 -20.28 -17.50
CA THR A 702 -26.16 -19.34 -17.52
C THR A 702 -25.76 -19.00 -16.08
N LEU A 703 -24.49 -19.13 -15.76
CA LEU A 703 -23.91 -18.55 -14.54
C LEU A 703 -23.79 -17.03 -14.72
N GLU A 704 -24.61 -16.27 -13.99
CA GLU A 704 -24.59 -14.81 -14.08
C GLU A 704 -23.39 -14.22 -13.35
N TYR A 705 -23.07 -14.76 -12.17
CA TYR A 705 -21.87 -14.41 -11.39
C TYR A 705 -21.71 -15.32 -10.16
N VAL A 706 -20.52 -15.33 -9.62
CA VAL A 706 -20.20 -15.90 -8.30
C VAL A 706 -20.13 -14.75 -7.29
N ASN A 707 -20.99 -14.79 -6.25
CA ASN A 707 -21.12 -13.72 -5.25
C ASN A 707 -20.10 -13.89 -4.12
N ALA A 708 -18.85 -13.50 -4.32
CA ALA A 708 -17.76 -13.59 -3.36
C ALA A 708 -17.59 -12.26 -2.59
N VAL A 709 -18.55 -11.94 -1.71
CA VAL A 709 -18.45 -10.77 -0.81
C VAL A 709 -17.45 -11.03 0.33
N LEU A 710 -17.04 -9.95 1.01
CA LEU A 710 -16.20 -10.04 2.22
C LEU A 710 -16.85 -10.93 3.28
N ASP A 711 -16.04 -11.72 3.98
CA ASP A 711 -16.47 -12.58 5.08
C ASP A 711 -15.42 -12.64 6.19
N ASN A 712 -15.79 -13.14 7.38
CA ASN A 712 -14.84 -13.47 8.43
C ASN A 712 -14.23 -14.85 8.14
N LEU A 713 -13.05 -14.85 7.60
CA LEU A 713 -12.24 -16.03 7.31
C LEU A 713 -11.66 -16.65 8.59
N GLY A 714 -10.71 -17.55 8.48
CA GLY A 714 -10.09 -18.23 9.62
C GLY A 714 -9.10 -17.39 10.43
N GLU A 715 -8.02 -18.02 10.82
CA GLU A 715 -6.98 -17.44 11.66
C GLU A 715 -5.75 -17.01 10.82
N VAL A 716 -5.08 -15.95 11.26
CA VAL A 716 -3.74 -15.56 10.80
C VAL A 716 -2.77 -15.64 12.00
N LYS A 717 -1.61 -16.25 11.80
CA LYS A 717 -0.56 -16.40 12.80
C LYS A 717 0.78 -15.99 12.23
N THR A 718 1.49 -15.07 12.91
CA THR A 718 2.85 -14.68 12.50
C THR A 718 3.77 -14.57 13.70
N SER A 719 5.03 -14.90 13.48
CA SER A 719 6.09 -14.74 14.50
C SER A 719 7.43 -14.44 13.83
N GLY A 720 8.30 -13.74 14.57
CA GLY A 720 9.60 -13.35 14.04
C GLY A 720 10.41 -12.53 15.03
N ILE A 721 11.52 -11.95 14.54
CA ILE A 721 12.41 -11.11 15.32
C ILE A 721 12.70 -9.83 14.55
N ASP A 722 12.43 -8.68 15.15
CA ASP A 722 12.90 -7.38 14.70
C ASP A 722 14.26 -7.09 15.34
N THR A 723 15.22 -6.63 14.54
CA THR A 723 16.57 -6.27 15.01
C THR A 723 16.86 -4.82 14.68
N SER A 724 17.52 -4.10 15.58
CA SER A 724 18.06 -2.78 15.25
C SER A 724 19.44 -2.59 15.86
N LEU A 725 20.29 -1.84 15.14
CA LEU A 725 21.59 -1.40 15.59
C LEU A 725 21.73 0.08 15.28
N ARG A 726 22.14 0.87 16.27
CA ARG A 726 22.52 2.27 16.15
C ARG A 726 23.92 2.42 16.69
N TRP A 727 24.83 2.90 15.85
CA TRP A 727 26.23 3.08 16.25
C TRP A 727 26.71 4.44 15.82
N LYS A 728 27.05 5.30 16.78
CA LYS A 728 27.82 6.52 16.57
C LYS A 728 29.28 6.17 16.75
N LEU A 729 30.05 6.16 15.65
CA LEU A 729 31.48 5.88 15.72
C LEU A 729 32.21 6.99 16.47
N PRO A 730 33.32 6.70 17.12
CA PRO A 730 34.16 7.73 17.74
C PRO A 730 34.53 8.80 16.73
N ARG A 731 34.56 10.08 17.17
CA ARG A 731 34.95 11.21 16.32
C ARG A 731 36.36 11.00 15.81
N SER A 732 36.59 11.24 14.54
CA SER A 732 37.87 11.05 13.87
C SER A 732 38.27 12.30 13.07
N SER A 733 39.57 12.38 12.66
CA SER A 733 40.04 13.42 11.73
C SER A 733 39.34 13.34 10.35
N PHE A 734 38.74 12.21 10.01
CA PHE A 734 37.98 12.01 8.77
C PHE A 734 36.54 12.49 8.90
N GLY A 735 36.08 12.86 10.09
CA GLY A 735 34.69 13.31 10.38
C GLY A 735 33.93 12.40 11.33
N ASP A 736 32.63 12.67 11.48
CA ASP A 736 31.71 11.94 12.30
C ASP A 736 30.97 10.91 11.45
N PHE A 737 30.96 9.65 11.90
CA PHE A 737 30.27 8.55 11.24
C PHE A 737 29.15 8.01 12.13
N GLY A 738 28.03 7.68 11.52
CA GLY A 738 26.92 7.00 12.17
C GLY A 738 26.44 5.83 11.31
N PHE A 739 26.26 4.66 11.92
CA PHE A 739 25.73 3.48 11.27
C PHE A 739 24.39 3.11 11.90
N SER A 740 23.42 2.83 11.05
CA SER A 740 22.12 2.31 11.45
C SER A 740 21.75 1.06 10.64
N PHE A 741 21.17 0.09 11.32
CA PHE A 741 20.67 -1.13 10.71
C PHE A 741 19.34 -1.48 11.33
N ASP A 742 18.35 -1.79 10.49
CA ASP A 742 17.04 -2.32 10.89
C ASP A 742 16.74 -3.55 10.05
N GLY A 743 16.48 -4.68 10.71
CA GLY A 743 16.21 -5.95 10.08
C GLY A 743 15.02 -6.65 10.70
N THR A 744 14.23 -7.35 9.89
CA THR A 744 13.12 -8.20 10.33
C THR A 744 13.31 -9.61 9.77
N TRP A 745 13.36 -10.59 10.64
CA TRP A 745 13.31 -11.99 10.32
C TRP A 745 11.95 -12.56 10.68
N VAL A 746 11.20 -13.04 9.68
CA VAL A 746 9.92 -13.70 9.89
C VAL A 746 10.17 -15.20 9.97
N HIS A 747 9.83 -15.80 11.12
CA HIS A 747 9.95 -17.24 11.33
C HIS A 747 8.82 -18.00 10.65
N SER A 748 7.58 -17.58 10.87
CA SER A 748 6.38 -18.21 10.32
C SER A 748 5.31 -17.16 10.08
N TYR A 749 4.57 -17.32 8.99
CA TYR A 749 3.34 -16.61 8.68
C TYR A 749 2.35 -17.59 8.06
N LYS A 750 1.30 -17.91 8.81
CA LYS A 750 0.28 -18.88 8.41
C LYS A 750 -1.09 -18.24 8.43
N TYR A 751 -1.89 -18.53 7.43
CA TYR A 751 -3.27 -18.07 7.33
C TYR A 751 -4.19 -19.20 6.86
N GLN A 752 -5.49 -19.04 7.09
CA GLN A 752 -6.55 -19.90 6.60
C GLN A 752 -7.35 -19.12 5.58
N ASN A 753 -7.64 -19.72 4.44
CA ASN A 753 -8.47 -19.16 3.37
C ASN A 753 -9.96 -19.20 3.69
N GLU A 754 -10.36 -19.98 4.69
CA GLU A 754 -11.72 -20.15 5.15
C GLU A 754 -11.75 -20.59 6.62
N THR A 755 -12.87 -20.37 7.29
CA THR A 755 -13.05 -20.79 8.69
C THR A 755 -12.94 -22.32 8.83
N GLY A 756 -11.96 -22.73 9.67
CA GLY A 756 -11.70 -24.16 9.92
C GLY A 756 -10.90 -24.86 8.84
N GLY A 757 -10.45 -24.15 7.79
CA GLY A 757 -9.60 -24.69 6.74
C GLY A 757 -8.16 -24.96 7.21
N GLU A 758 -7.36 -25.55 6.35
CA GLU A 758 -5.94 -25.80 6.62
C GLU A 758 -5.14 -24.49 6.64
N PHE A 759 -4.02 -24.52 7.39
CA PHE A 759 -3.10 -23.38 7.43
C PHE A 759 -2.14 -23.43 6.24
N VAL A 760 -2.10 -22.35 5.48
CA VAL A 760 -1.13 -22.11 4.41
C VAL A 760 0.06 -21.33 4.98
N GLU A 761 1.30 -21.81 4.79
CA GLU A 761 2.53 -21.08 5.15
C GLU A 761 2.89 -20.10 4.03
N ASN A 762 3.19 -18.85 4.38
CA ASN A 762 3.44 -17.77 3.41
C ASN A 762 4.87 -17.18 3.50
N VAL A 763 5.70 -17.63 4.45
CA VAL A 763 7.06 -17.08 4.59
C VAL A 763 7.99 -17.64 3.52
N GLY A 764 8.45 -16.76 2.63
CA GLY A 764 9.32 -17.13 1.53
C GLY A 764 8.63 -17.96 0.44
N VAL A 765 7.31 -17.87 0.37
CA VAL A 765 6.44 -18.49 -0.65
C VAL A 765 5.44 -17.43 -1.11
N TYR A 766 5.10 -17.41 -2.39
CA TYR A 766 4.03 -16.55 -2.89
C TYR A 766 2.68 -17.16 -2.49
N GLY A 767 1.90 -16.43 -1.70
CA GLY A 767 0.53 -16.80 -1.33
C GLY A 767 -0.47 -15.83 -1.95
N ASP A 768 -1.77 -15.98 -1.66
CA ASP A 768 -2.88 -15.22 -2.26
C ASP A 768 -2.70 -13.69 -2.17
N ASN A 769 -2.03 -13.20 -1.12
CA ASN A 769 -1.74 -11.77 -0.91
C ASN A 769 -0.29 -11.38 -1.27
N GLY A 770 0.45 -12.25 -1.93
CA GLY A 770 1.87 -12.10 -2.22
C GLY A 770 2.79 -12.69 -1.14
N PRO A 771 4.12 -12.61 -1.30
CA PRO A 771 5.06 -13.23 -0.37
C PRO A 771 5.25 -12.40 0.91
N VAL A 772 5.42 -13.10 2.03
CA VAL A 772 6.02 -12.53 3.25
C VAL A 772 7.51 -12.85 3.22
N PHE A 773 8.36 -11.82 3.21
CA PHE A 773 9.81 -12.02 3.13
C PHE A 773 10.37 -12.62 4.41
N ARG A 774 11.15 -13.69 4.29
CA ARG A 774 11.85 -14.31 5.43
C ARG A 774 12.83 -13.35 6.10
N TRP A 775 13.53 -12.55 5.29
CA TRP A 775 14.47 -11.54 5.77
C TRP A 775 14.37 -10.26 4.95
N LYS A 776 14.25 -9.15 5.65
CA LYS A 776 14.26 -7.81 5.08
C LYS A 776 15.11 -6.91 5.96
N HIS A 777 15.99 -6.08 5.35
CA HIS A 777 16.72 -5.09 6.12
C HIS A 777 16.96 -3.80 5.36
N ASN A 778 17.22 -2.73 6.12
CA ASN A 778 17.77 -1.48 5.67
C ASN A 778 19.00 -1.14 6.52
N ALA A 779 20.15 -0.86 5.87
CA ALA A 779 21.39 -0.46 6.49
C ALA A 779 21.81 0.91 5.95
N THR A 780 22.20 1.83 6.80
CA THR A 780 22.60 3.18 6.39
C THR A 780 23.87 3.62 7.13
N LEU A 781 24.87 4.06 6.37
CA LEU A 781 26.06 4.70 6.86
C LEU A 781 25.97 6.20 6.54
N ASN A 782 25.99 7.03 7.56
CA ASN A 782 26.03 8.48 7.44
C ASN A 782 27.42 9.00 7.81
N TRP A 783 27.90 9.99 7.08
CA TRP A 783 29.13 10.70 7.32
C TRP A 783 28.92 12.21 7.34
N LYS A 784 29.62 12.93 8.23
CA LYS A 784 29.60 14.39 8.29
C LYS A 784 31.01 14.93 8.64
N LYS A 785 31.48 15.93 7.86
CA LYS A 785 32.68 16.69 8.16
C LYS A 785 32.52 18.14 7.73
N GLY A 786 32.44 19.03 8.71
CA GLY A 786 32.23 20.45 8.46
C GLY A 786 30.92 20.70 7.69
N VAL A 787 31.05 21.31 6.51
CA VAL A 787 29.91 21.64 5.62
C VAL A 787 29.48 20.50 4.69
N TRP A 788 30.20 19.38 4.73
CA TRP A 788 29.91 18.22 3.91
C TRP A 788 29.21 17.13 4.72
N SER A 789 28.24 16.48 4.12
CA SER A 789 27.69 15.22 4.63
C SER A 789 27.39 14.26 3.48
N ALA A 790 27.45 12.95 3.77
CA ALA A 790 27.13 11.91 2.81
C ALA A 790 26.35 10.79 3.49
N SER A 791 25.56 10.08 2.69
CA SER A 791 24.83 8.89 3.13
C SER A 791 25.04 7.77 2.10
N PHE A 792 25.17 6.55 2.61
CA PHE A 792 25.18 5.34 1.80
C PHE A 792 24.23 4.34 2.45
N SER A 793 23.24 3.85 1.69
CA SER A 793 22.22 2.94 2.21
C SER A 793 22.09 1.69 1.34
N ASN A 794 21.71 0.59 1.99
CA ASN A 794 21.34 -0.67 1.35
C ASN A 794 19.96 -1.11 1.82
N LYS A 795 19.10 -1.46 0.89
CA LYS A 795 17.82 -2.12 1.12
C LYS A 795 17.90 -3.53 0.55
N PHE A 796 17.49 -4.52 1.33
CA PHE A 796 17.54 -5.93 0.95
C PHE A 796 16.22 -6.64 1.25
N LEU A 797 15.76 -7.46 0.30
CA LEU A 797 14.64 -8.39 0.39
C LEU A 797 15.14 -9.80 0.06
N SER A 798 14.82 -10.80 0.89
CA SER A 798 15.14 -12.19 0.58
C SER A 798 14.33 -12.68 -0.64
N GLY A 799 14.86 -13.69 -1.35
CA GLY A 799 14.09 -14.40 -2.37
C GLY A 799 12.98 -15.25 -1.77
N TYR A 800 12.10 -15.74 -2.64
CA TYR A 800 10.95 -16.58 -2.28
C TYR A 800 10.61 -17.57 -3.42
N GLU A 801 9.86 -18.64 -3.10
CA GLU A 801 9.22 -19.50 -4.10
C GLU A 801 8.13 -18.69 -4.80
N ASP A 802 8.15 -18.66 -6.14
CA ASP A 802 7.23 -17.85 -6.92
C ASP A 802 5.80 -18.40 -6.91
N GLU A 803 4.86 -17.63 -7.45
CA GLU A 803 3.53 -18.10 -7.81
C GLU A 803 3.67 -19.20 -8.86
N ASN A 804 3.45 -20.45 -8.45
CA ASN A 804 3.70 -21.62 -9.28
C ASN A 804 2.40 -22.17 -9.91
N ASP A 805 1.51 -21.28 -10.37
CA ASP A 805 0.33 -21.63 -11.18
C ASP A 805 0.73 -21.90 -12.64
N VAL A 806 1.74 -22.76 -12.80
CA VAL A 806 2.31 -23.20 -14.07
C VAL A 806 2.68 -24.68 -13.96
N ALA A 807 2.99 -25.34 -15.09
CA ALA A 807 3.47 -26.73 -15.06
C ALA A 807 4.78 -26.85 -14.23
N ALA A 808 4.94 -27.94 -13.50
CA ALA A 808 6.05 -28.17 -12.56
C ALA A 808 7.46 -27.98 -13.17
N ALA A 809 7.60 -28.18 -14.48
CA ALA A 809 8.86 -27.93 -15.20
C ALA A 809 9.30 -26.45 -15.19
N TYR A 810 8.38 -25.52 -14.90
CA TYR A 810 8.61 -24.08 -14.88
C TYR A 810 8.67 -23.48 -13.46
N TYR A 811 8.54 -24.31 -12.42
CA TYR A 811 8.67 -23.87 -11.04
C TYR A 811 10.01 -23.21 -10.82
N HIS A 812 10.02 -22.04 -10.23
CA HIS A 812 11.25 -21.31 -9.95
C HIS A 812 11.13 -20.43 -8.69
N LYS A 813 12.28 -19.92 -8.26
CA LYS A 813 12.39 -18.98 -7.15
C LYS A 813 12.63 -17.59 -7.68
N VAL A 814 11.94 -16.64 -7.08
CA VAL A 814 12.26 -15.23 -7.23
C VAL A 814 13.55 -14.94 -6.46
N ARG A 815 14.54 -14.37 -7.15
CA ARG A 815 15.84 -14.05 -6.53
C ARG A 815 15.69 -12.94 -5.49
N ALA A 816 16.61 -12.88 -4.53
CA ALA A 816 16.74 -11.77 -3.62
C ALA A 816 16.94 -10.45 -4.36
N TYR A 817 16.38 -9.36 -3.82
CA TYR A 817 16.49 -8.01 -4.38
C TYR A 817 17.26 -7.10 -3.43
N SER A 818 18.35 -6.51 -3.93
CA SER A 818 19.20 -5.61 -3.16
C SER A 818 19.47 -4.34 -3.95
N THR A 819 19.18 -3.18 -3.35
CA THR A 819 19.47 -1.88 -3.94
C THR A 819 20.37 -1.07 -3.01
N TYR A 820 21.24 -0.27 -3.61
CA TYR A 820 22.17 0.62 -2.91
C TYR A 820 21.91 2.05 -3.37
N SER A 821 21.90 3.00 -2.44
CA SER A 821 21.71 4.40 -2.75
C SER A 821 22.77 5.23 -2.04
N THR A 822 23.16 6.35 -2.66
CA THR A 822 24.16 7.26 -2.08
C THR A 822 23.77 8.71 -2.32
N SER A 823 24.15 9.58 -1.39
CA SER A 823 24.00 11.03 -1.55
C SER A 823 25.14 11.79 -0.89
N ALA A 824 25.36 13.01 -1.36
CA ALA A 824 26.28 13.97 -0.76
C ALA A 824 25.58 15.33 -0.67
N SER A 825 25.73 16.00 0.46
CA SER A 825 25.19 17.35 0.69
C SER A 825 26.29 18.33 1.05
N TYR A 826 26.14 19.57 0.58
CA TYR A 826 27.02 20.69 0.82
C TYR A 826 26.23 21.88 1.37
N THR A 827 26.67 22.40 2.54
CA THR A 827 26.05 23.51 3.27
C THR A 827 27.00 24.70 3.45
N GLY A 828 28.05 24.79 2.62
CA GLY A 828 29.09 25.84 2.74
C GLY A 828 28.72 27.17 2.06
N ILE A 829 27.64 27.23 1.30
CA ILE A 829 27.08 28.45 0.73
C ILE A 829 26.09 29.05 1.73
N LYS A 830 26.24 30.34 2.05
CA LYS A 830 25.34 31.02 2.98
C LYS A 830 23.89 30.87 2.50
N ASN A 831 23.03 30.39 3.40
CA ASN A 831 21.58 30.18 3.17
C ASN A 831 21.24 29.14 2.09
N VAL A 832 22.20 28.40 1.54
CA VAL A 832 21.92 27.39 0.49
C VAL A 832 22.44 26.03 0.90
N ASP A 833 21.57 25.03 0.86
CA ASP A 833 21.92 23.63 0.98
C ASP A 833 21.75 22.95 -0.39
N LEU A 834 22.78 22.24 -0.84
CA LEU A 834 22.76 21.47 -2.08
C LEU A 834 22.93 19.99 -1.76
N THR A 835 22.11 19.14 -2.34
CA THR A 835 22.22 17.67 -2.23
C THR A 835 22.18 17.05 -3.62
N VAL A 836 23.07 16.12 -3.87
CA VAL A 836 23.07 15.29 -5.08
C VAL A 836 23.13 13.82 -4.66
N GLY A 837 22.52 12.94 -5.44
CA GLY A 837 22.59 11.52 -5.11
C GLY A 837 22.13 10.61 -6.23
N ILE A 838 22.24 9.32 -5.96
CA ILE A 838 21.88 8.23 -6.86
C ILE A 838 21.10 7.19 -6.07
N LYS A 839 19.84 6.97 -6.44
CA LYS A 839 19.04 5.81 -6.00
C LYS A 839 19.39 4.62 -6.90
N ASN A 840 19.41 3.41 -6.33
CA ASN A 840 19.74 2.17 -7.04
C ASN A 840 21.07 2.28 -7.83
N LEU A 841 22.15 2.58 -7.11
CA LEU A 841 23.50 2.87 -7.65
C LEU A 841 23.99 1.82 -8.65
N PHE A 842 23.69 0.55 -8.44
CA PHE A 842 24.15 -0.56 -9.29
C PHE A 842 23.15 -0.97 -10.37
N ASP A 843 22.07 -0.19 -10.56
CA ASP A 843 21.02 -0.41 -11.56
C ASP A 843 20.41 -1.83 -11.47
N SER A 844 20.16 -2.28 -10.24
CA SER A 844 19.56 -3.61 -10.01
C SER A 844 18.13 -3.63 -10.56
N ALA A 845 17.89 -4.44 -11.58
CA ALA A 845 16.54 -4.64 -12.11
C ALA A 845 15.67 -5.43 -11.12
N PRO A 846 14.35 -5.18 -11.07
CA PRO A 846 13.41 -6.01 -10.36
C PRO A 846 13.60 -7.50 -10.67
N PRO A 847 13.52 -8.41 -9.69
CA PRO A 847 13.54 -9.84 -9.97
C PRO A 847 12.26 -10.25 -10.70
N TYR A 848 12.41 -11.20 -11.62
CA TYR A 848 11.27 -11.77 -12.34
C TYR A 848 10.36 -12.56 -11.40
N THR A 849 9.03 -12.38 -11.56
CA THR A 849 7.98 -13.15 -10.90
C THR A 849 6.80 -13.39 -11.85
N ASN A 850 6.13 -14.51 -11.67
CA ASN A 850 4.91 -14.91 -12.40
C ASN A 850 3.65 -14.23 -11.86
N GLN A 851 3.75 -13.37 -10.85
CA GLN A 851 2.62 -12.78 -10.14
C GLN A 851 1.50 -12.30 -11.08
N GLY A 852 0.26 -12.64 -10.74
CA GLY A 852 -0.97 -12.20 -11.44
C GLY A 852 -1.82 -11.21 -10.67
N THR A 853 -1.39 -10.78 -9.48
CA THR A 853 -2.18 -9.91 -8.57
C THR A 853 -2.28 -8.46 -9.06
N THR A 854 -1.33 -7.98 -9.85
CA THR A 854 -1.34 -6.64 -10.43
C THR A 854 -1.36 -6.70 -11.95
N PHE A 855 -1.74 -5.59 -12.61
CA PHE A 855 -1.74 -5.50 -14.07
C PHE A 855 -0.33 -5.51 -14.69
N GLN A 856 0.71 -5.17 -13.90
CA GLN A 856 2.11 -5.25 -14.32
C GLN A 856 2.54 -6.71 -14.45
N SER A 857 3.36 -7.02 -15.42
CA SER A 857 3.86 -8.36 -15.68
C SER A 857 5.38 -8.43 -15.49
N GLY A 858 5.88 -9.59 -15.06
CA GLY A 858 7.31 -9.88 -14.97
C GLY A 858 8.02 -9.34 -13.73
N TYR A 859 7.37 -8.53 -12.89
CA TYR A 859 7.87 -8.06 -11.61
C TYR A 859 6.70 -7.72 -10.67
N ASP A 860 6.97 -7.54 -9.38
CA ASP A 860 5.95 -7.15 -8.42
C ASP A 860 6.18 -5.70 -7.94
N PRO A 861 5.31 -4.76 -8.33
CA PRO A 861 5.45 -3.33 -7.99
C PRO A 861 5.21 -3.03 -6.50
N ARG A 862 4.67 -3.97 -5.72
CA ARG A 862 4.46 -3.80 -4.26
C ARG A 862 5.77 -3.84 -3.48
N TYR A 863 6.83 -4.39 -4.06
CA TYR A 863 8.11 -4.68 -3.37
C TYR A 863 9.32 -4.07 -4.07
N THR A 864 9.24 -3.87 -5.39
CA THR A 864 10.38 -3.51 -6.24
C THR A 864 10.09 -2.27 -7.08
N ASP A 865 11.14 -1.53 -7.43
CA ASP A 865 11.06 -0.25 -8.14
C ASP A 865 11.45 -0.43 -9.62
N PRO A 866 10.56 -0.11 -10.58
CA PRO A 866 10.84 -0.22 -12.00
C PRO A 866 11.70 0.91 -12.59
N LEU A 867 12.01 1.96 -11.81
CA LEU A 867 12.76 3.13 -12.31
C LEU A 867 14.22 2.82 -12.64
N GLY A 868 14.83 1.81 -11.95
CA GLY A 868 16.25 1.53 -12.07
C GLY A 868 17.13 2.62 -11.44
N ARG A 869 18.36 2.82 -11.95
CA ARG A 869 19.25 3.88 -11.47
C ARG A 869 18.65 5.26 -11.70
N THR A 870 18.53 6.04 -10.63
CA THR A 870 17.90 7.37 -10.66
C THR A 870 18.83 8.40 -10.02
N PHE A 871 19.21 9.41 -10.79
CA PHE A 871 19.98 10.56 -10.29
C PHE A 871 19.04 11.59 -9.70
N PHE A 872 19.42 12.23 -8.61
CA PHE A 872 18.66 13.33 -8.05
C PHE A 872 19.52 14.51 -7.62
N VAL A 873 18.91 15.69 -7.68
CA VAL A 873 19.46 16.94 -7.18
C VAL A 873 18.38 17.65 -6.38
N LYS A 874 18.78 18.22 -5.23
CA LYS A 874 17.97 19.08 -4.36
C LYS A 874 18.72 20.35 -4.07
N ALA A 875 18.07 21.48 -4.19
CA ALA A 875 18.56 22.78 -3.75
C ALA A 875 17.57 23.39 -2.77
N THR A 876 18.04 23.84 -1.62
CA THR A 876 17.24 24.49 -0.58
C THR A 876 17.81 25.86 -0.28
N TYR A 877 16.98 26.91 -0.36
CA TYR A 877 17.32 28.27 0.06
C TYR A 877 16.58 28.60 1.37
N LYS A 878 17.31 29.20 2.32
CA LYS A 878 16.82 29.60 3.65
C LYS A 878 16.87 31.11 3.75
N PHE A 879 15.82 31.76 4.24
CA PHE A 879 15.73 33.24 4.38
C PHE A 879 15.06 33.66 5.68
#